data_0aca9e0543cc41ea1bcb4466c087a7df
#
_entry.id   0aca9e0543cc41ea1bcb4466c087a7df
#
_cell.length_a   1.000
_cell.length_b   1.000
_cell.length_c   1.000
_cell.angle_alpha   90.00
_cell.angle_beta   90.00
_cell.angle_gamma   90.00
#
_symmetry.space_group_name_H-M   'P 1'
#
loop_
_entity.id
_entity.type
_entity.pdbx_description
1 polymer ?
#
loop_
_entity_poly.entity_id
_entity_poly.type
_entity_poly.pdbx_seq_one_letter_code
_entity_poly.pdbx_strand_id
1 'polypeptide(L)'
;MDERSKGKKRAELQISGMTCASCAAAVEEALMEVEGVSEARVNLGKETAMVELDPSKAGLADLERAVSDAGYAVVNEMVSLKVGGMICASCVSSVEDAIGEVEGVVEVAVNLGDERARVTYNPRIASVADMRTAIEEAGYQYLGIAGEESEGREREARERDLRDKKRRAALGFAVGSFLMIIDMAHLRLPVPMPIFMLVISTPVFIYLSRPIFSAGLRALRHRSLTMDVMYSMGIGVAFISSVMGTFGILLTDQFIFYETAVFLAAFLTLGRYLEARAKGRTSEAIKKLMGLQPKTATVLRDGQEVEVAAADLLVGDVILVRPGEKVPADGVVLEGESYVDEAMITGEPIPVKKSRGDAVVGGTLNKNGAIKFEASKVGRETALAQIIALVEEAQGSRPSIQRMADRAVALFIPAVLTVAAATFFLWRFFLADLVPGDPLLFALTATISVLVVACPCALGLASPTAITVGIGRAAELGVLVKSGEALEASEKLNTVVFDKTGTLTVGRPEVTDILPFGVDERELLRIAGGIEANSEHPLAEAVVRKARSEGIDLAEATSFEALGGKGVLAEIEGRDAAVGNRILLRELGIAVPEGTEAAILRIEEEGKTALLVALAGRIVGVVGVADALKKNSVEAVGRLKAMGFEVLMITGDNPSTAGIVAKETGIERVLAEVLPSEKAREMKRLQEEGRVVAFVGDGINDAPALAQADVGIAIGSGTDVAIESGEIVLIRDDLLDVVAAIELSRKVIGRVKLNLFWAFAYNSALIPVAAGVLYPTFGIAFRPELAALAMAASSVTVVSLSLLLKGYVPPSKKVARG
;
A
#
# COMPACT_ATOMS: atom_id res chain seq x y z
N MET A 1 36.11 23.60 36.51
CA MET A 1 34.83 23.59 35.78
C MET A 1 35.12 23.05 34.41
N ASP A 2 34.57 21.90 34.17
CA ASP A 2 35.03 20.86 33.25
C ASP A 2 34.72 21.18 31.78
N GLU A 3 35.72 21.26 30.94
CA GLU A 3 35.62 21.39 29.48
C GLU A 3 35.07 20.11 28.78
N ARG A 4 34.69 19.10 29.55
CA ARG A 4 34.24 17.79 29.02
C ARG A 4 32.70 17.71 28.73
N SER A 5 31.91 18.76 28.95
CA SER A 5 30.44 18.71 28.78
C SER A 5 29.91 19.35 27.50
N LYS A 6 30.76 19.83 26.60
CA LYS A 6 30.33 20.44 25.32
C LYS A 6 30.27 19.36 24.23
N GLY A 7 29.13 18.69 24.10
CA GLY A 7 28.88 17.79 22.99
C GLY A 7 28.05 16.54 23.30
N LYS A 8 27.76 16.27 24.57
CA LYS A 8 26.97 15.09 24.94
C LYS A 8 25.48 15.44 24.96
N LYS A 9 24.66 14.58 24.36
CA LYS A 9 23.21 14.67 24.40
C LYS A 9 22.61 13.59 25.28
N ARG A 10 21.42 13.86 25.85
CA ARG A 10 20.62 12.90 26.59
C ARG A 10 19.41 12.55 25.78
N ALA A 11 19.15 11.24 25.61
CA ALA A 11 17.96 10.70 24.98
C ALA A 11 17.19 9.85 25.99
N GLU A 12 15.88 10.00 26.07
CA GLU A 12 14.99 9.14 26.85
C GLU A 12 14.24 8.23 25.88
N LEU A 13 14.41 6.91 26.02
CA LEU A 13 13.74 5.90 25.20
C LEU A 13 12.68 5.20 26.05
N GLN A 14 11.49 5.04 25.53
CA GLN A 14 10.48 4.14 26.13
C GLN A 14 10.70 2.75 25.58
N ILE A 15 10.80 1.74 26.46
CA ILE A 15 11.14 0.37 26.07
C ILE A 15 10.05 -0.58 26.52
N SER A 16 9.51 -1.33 25.58
CA SER A 16 8.50 -2.37 25.86
C SER A 16 9.14 -3.75 25.96
N GLY A 17 8.46 -4.66 26.68
CA GLY A 17 8.88 -6.05 26.84
C GLY A 17 9.74 -6.33 28.07
N MET A 18 10.12 -5.34 28.88
CA MET A 18 10.87 -5.55 30.12
C MET A 18 9.94 -5.97 31.26
N THR A 19 10.17 -7.17 31.82
CA THR A 19 9.34 -7.70 32.92
C THR A 19 10.09 -7.88 34.24
N CYS A 20 11.41 -7.78 34.25
CA CYS A 20 12.26 -8.05 35.41
C CYS A 20 13.53 -7.23 35.42
N ALA A 21 14.23 -7.20 36.56
CA ALA A 21 15.49 -6.46 36.71
C ALA A 21 16.62 -6.96 35.77
N SER A 22 16.62 -8.26 35.44
CA SER A 22 17.57 -8.82 34.45
C SER A 22 17.30 -8.29 33.03
N CYS A 23 16.04 -8.04 32.67
CA CYS A 23 15.70 -7.42 31.40
C CYS A 23 16.25 -5.99 31.32
N ALA A 24 16.05 -5.21 32.40
CA ALA A 24 16.61 -3.85 32.47
C ALA A 24 18.12 -3.82 32.36
N ALA A 25 18.82 -4.76 33.04
CA ALA A 25 20.26 -4.88 32.92
C ALA A 25 20.77 -5.26 31.53
N ALA A 26 20.04 -6.17 30.82
CA ALA A 26 20.38 -6.55 29.44
C ALA A 26 20.24 -5.39 28.46
N VAL A 27 19.17 -4.58 28.61
CA VAL A 27 18.99 -3.37 27.80
C VAL A 27 20.06 -2.32 28.12
N GLU A 28 20.44 -2.14 29.40
CA GLU A 28 21.45 -1.19 29.82
C GLU A 28 22.82 -1.59 29.25
N GLU A 29 23.15 -2.87 29.28
CA GLU A 29 24.38 -3.43 28.71
C GLU A 29 24.45 -3.23 27.20
N ALA A 30 23.38 -3.58 26.48
CA ALA A 30 23.29 -3.41 25.01
C ALA A 30 23.42 -1.94 24.60
N LEU A 31 22.81 -1.01 25.33
CA LEU A 31 22.93 0.42 25.06
C LEU A 31 24.35 0.94 25.35
N MET A 32 25.03 0.40 26.35
CA MET A 32 26.41 0.77 26.67
C MET A 32 27.43 0.24 25.65
N GLU A 33 27.11 -0.81 24.91
CA GLU A 33 27.95 -1.34 23.83
C GLU A 33 27.95 -0.47 22.56
N VAL A 34 26.98 0.45 22.42
CA VAL A 34 26.92 1.35 21.25
C VAL A 34 28.07 2.36 21.31
N GLU A 35 28.88 2.42 20.24
CA GLU A 35 29.99 3.37 20.15
C GLU A 35 29.48 4.81 20.20
N GLY A 36 29.87 5.56 21.20
CA GLY A 36 29.43 6.94 21.42
C GLY A 36 28.51 7.11 22.62
N VAL A 37 27.99 6.04 23.20
CA VAL A 37 27.24 6.07 24.46
C VAL A 37 28.23 6.14 25.64
N SER A 38 28.00 7.10 26.51
CA SER A 38 28.83 7.29 27.71
C SER A 38 28.18 6.83 29.00
N GLU A 39 26.88 6.84 29.05
CA GLU A 39 26.06 6.37 30.17
C GLU A 39 24.69 5.92 29.67
N ALA A 40 24.22 4.78 30.16
CA ALA A 40 22.86 4.32 30.01
C ALA A 40 22.30 3.92 31.36
N ARG A 41 21.05 4.28 31.66
CA ARG A 41 20.32 3.91 32.86
C ARG A 41 18.91 3.51 32.53
N VAL A 42 18.55 2.28 32.88
CA VAL A 42 17.23 1.73 32.62
C VAL A 42 16.36 1.75 33.88
N ASN A 43 15.17 2.29 33.76
CA ASN A 43 14.17 2.31 34.83
C ASN A 43 13.04 1.34 34.49
N LEU A 44 13.04 0.17 35.10
CA LEU A 44 12.02 -0.86 34.90
C LEU A 44 10.61 -0.39 35.27
N GLY A 45 10.48 0.39 36.35
CA GLY A 45 9.15 0.84 36.84
C GLY A 45 8.48 1.88 35.94
N LYS A 46 9.27 2.60 35.14
CA LYS A 46 8.78 3.56 34.14
C LYS A 46 8.90 3.02 32.72
N GLU A 47 9.51 1.85 32.54
CA GLU A 47 9.83 1.27 31.23
C GLU A 47 10.61 2.22 30.33
N THR A 48 11.59 2.98 30.90
CA THR A 48 12.39 3.96 30.18
C THR A 48 13.87 3.69 30.35
N ALA A 49 14.64 3.99 29.30
CA ALA A 49 16.10 4.08 29.33
C ALA A 49 16.55 5.51 29.08
N MET A 50 17.39 6.04 29.98
CA MET A 50 18.06 7.33 29.79
C MET A 50 19.47 7.09 29.30
N VAL A 51 19.80 7.64 28.14
CA VAL A 51 21.10 7.42 27.49
C VAL A 51 21.80 8.75 27.28
N GLU A 52 23.06 8.84 27.68
CA GLU A 52 23.92 9.98 27.36
C GLU A 52 24.89 9.58 26.23
N LEU A 53 24.79 10.25 25.08
CA LEU A 53 25.54 9.89 23.87
C LEU A 53 26.22 11.09 23.22
N ASP A 54 27.24 10.79 22.43
CA ASP A 54 27.88 11.73 21.50
C ASP A 54 27.13 11.65 20.15
N PRO A 55 26.38 12.69 19.76
CA PRO A 55 25.56 12.66 18.56
C PRO A 55 26.37 12.62 17.25
N SER A 56 27.70 12.82 17.34
CA SER A 56 28.57 12.69 16.17
C SER A 56 28.95 11.22 15.88
N LYS A 57 28.74 10.31 16.86
CA LYS A 57 29.13 8.89 16.78
C LYS A 57 27.94 7.94 16.76
N ALA A 58 26.86 8.25 17.46
CA ALA A 58 25.67 7.43 17.52
C ALA A 58 24.40 8.26 17.41
N GLY A 59 23.41 7.74 16.68
CA GLY A 59 22.07 8.30 16.55
C GLY A 59 21.01 7.45 17.27
N LEU A 60 19.76 7.91 17.26
CA LEU A 60 18.63 7.17 17.84
C LEU A 60 18.46 5.79 17.20
N ALA A 61 18.63 5.69 15.87
CA ALA A 61 18.53 4.42 15.15
C ALA A 61 19.56 3.36 15.62
N ASP A 62 20.74 3.77 16.07
CA ASP A 62 21.74 2.85 16.61
C ASP A 62 21.36 2.35 17.99
N LEU A 63 20.78 3.22 18.83
CA LEU A 63 20.24 2.85 20.13
C LEU A 63 19.05 1.89 20.00
N GLU A 64 18.13 2.16 19.05
CA GLU A 64 16.98 1.29 18.80
C GLU A 64 17.41 -0.09 18.32
N ARG A 65 18.40 -0.15 17.43
CA ARG A 65 18.98 -1.42 16.98
C ARG A 65 19.55 -2.22 18.13
N ALA A 66 20.34 -1.58 19.02
CA ALA A 66 20.90 -2.24 20.17
C ALA A 66 19.83 -2.79 21.12
N VAL A 67 18.75 -2.05 21.35
CA VAL A 67 17.60 -2.51 22.14
C VAL A 67 16.87 -3.68 21.45
N SER A 68 16.71 -3.62 20.14
CA SER A 68 16.09 -4.68 19.34
C SER A 68 16.94 -5.96 19.32
N ASP A 69 18.26 -5.84 19.16
CA ASP A 69 19.20 -6.98 19.19
C ASP A 69 19.23 -7.65 20.57
N ALA A 70 18.94 -6.89 21.63
CA ALA A 70 18.76 -7.42 22.98
C ALA A 70 17.38 -8.10 23.19
N GLY A 71 16.51 -8.10 22.19
CA GLY A 71 15.19 -8.75 22.23
C GLY A 71 14.07 -7.90 22.83
N TYR A 72 14.23 -6.58 22.87
CA TYR A 72 13.26 -5.61 23.37
C TYR A 72 12.89 -4.60 22.27
N ALA A 73 11.82 -3.81 22.45
CA ALA A 73 11.43 -2.83 21.47
C ALA A 73 11.36 -1.40 22.07
N VAL A 74 11.85 -0.42 21.32
CA VAL A 74 11.63 0.99 21.63
C VAL A 74 10.24 1.38 21.16
N VAL A 75 9.48 2.06 22.01
CA VAL A 75 8.12 2.52 21.70
C VAL A 75 8.21 3.86 20.97
N ASN A 76 8.00 3.81 19.66
CA ASN A 76 7.87 4.98 18.82
C ASN A 76 6.41 5.20 18.44
N GLU A 77 6.03 6.44 18.22
CA GLU A 77 4.74 6.79 17.65
C GLU A 77 4.86 7.06 16.15
N MET A 78 3.83 6.68 15.42
CA MET A 78 3.72 7.00 14.01
C MET A 78 2.62 8.04 13.82
N VAL A 79 2.96 9.14 13.13
CA VAL A 79 2.00 10.19 12.77
C VAL A 79 2.02 10.43 11.27
N SER A 80 0.86 10.64 10.70
CA SER A 80 0.72 11.05 9.30
C SER A 80 0.35 12.53 9.24
N LEU A 81 1.27 13.36 8.74
CA LEU A 81 1.11 14.81 8.63
C LEU A 81 0.71 15.18 7.21
N LYS A 82 -0.25 16.08 7.07
CA LYS A 82 -0.64 16.65 5.78
C LYS A 82 0.24 17.85 5.45
N VAL A 83 0.91 17.80 4.29
CA VAL A 83 1.86 18.82 3.85
C VAL A 83 1.45 19.35 2.48
N GLY A 84 0.95 20.58 2.44
CA GLY A 84 0.56 21.26 1.21
C GLY A 84 1.72 22.01 0.54
N GLY A 85 1.59 22.18 -0.77
CA GLY A 85 2.54 22.97 -1.55
C GLY A 85 3.70 22.20 -2.16
N MET A 86 3.73 20.87 -2.01
CA MET A 86 4.68 20.01 -2.71
C MET A 86 4.26 19.80 -4.18
N ILE A 87 5.19 20.00 -5.11
CA ILE A 87 4.90 19.95 -6.54
C ILE A 87 5.76 18.87 -7.24
N CYS A 88 6.90 18.50 -6.68
CA CYS A 88 7.86 17.61 -7.33
C CYS A 88 8.65 16.78 -6.32
N ALA A 89 9.40 15.81 -6.82
CA ALA A 89 10.25 14.93 -6.01
C ALA A 89 11.26 15.71 -5.15
N SER A 90 11.83 16.81 -5.68
CA SER A 90 12.74 17.65 -4.89
C SER A 90 12.03 18.35 -3.71
N CYS A 91 10.73 18.70 -3.86
CA CYS A 91 9.94 19.22 -2.74
C CYS A 91 9.77 18.17 -1.66
N VAL A 92 9.56 16.92 -2.07
CA VAL A 92 9.43 15.77 -1.16
C VAL A 92 10.71 15.58 -0.37
N SER A 93 11.87 15.53 -1.04
CA SER A 93 13.16 15.42 -0.34
C SER A 93 13.40 16.59 0.61
N SER A 94 13.06 17.82 0.21
CA SER A 94 13.19 18.98 1.11
C SER A 94 12.31 18.89 2.35
N VAL A 95 11.12 18.31 2.27
CA VAL A 95 10.24 18.11 3.43
C VAL A 95 10.77 16.96 4.28
N GLU A 96 11.27 15.88 3.66
CA GLU A 96 11.88 14.76 4.38
C GLU A 96 13.11 15.17 5.15
N ASP A 97 14.00 15.93 4.49
CA ASP A 97 15.21 16.46 5.14
C ASP A 97 14.84 17.37 6.32
N ALA A 98 13.90 18.28 6.12
CA ALA A 98 13.48 19.22 7.17
C ALA A 98 12.85 18.51 8.38
N ILE A 99 11.99 17.51 8.17
CA ILE A 99 11.39 16.74 9.26
C ILE A 99 12.43 15.79 9.87
N GLY A 100 13.29 15.20 9.05
CA GLY A 100 14.35 14.28 9.49
C GLY A 100 15.42 14.94 10.35
N GLU A 101 15.62 16.26 10.20
CA GLU A 101 16.51 17.07 11.05
C GLU A 101 15.91 17.36 12.45
N VAL A 102 14.61 17.12 12.66
CA VAL A 102 13.97 17.26 13.97
C VAL A 102 14.45 16.17 14.91
N GLU A 103 15.03 16.59 16.03
CA GLU A 103 15.53 15.66 17.04
C GLU A 103 14.39 14.79 17.59
N GLY A 104 14.55 13.48 17.56
CA GLY A 104 13.54 12.53 18.00
C GLY A 104 12.75 11.87 16.84
N VAL A 105 12.97 12.33 15.62
CA VAL A 105 12.43 11.67 14.44
C VAL A 105 13.33 10.51 14.03
N VAL A 106 12.73 9.33 13.82
CA VAL A 106 13.41 8.08 13.48
C VAL A 106 13.38 7.84 11.98
N GLU A 107 12.19 8.00 11.40
CA GLU A 107 11.96 7.78 9.97
C GLU A 107 10.94 8.76 9.43
N VAL A 108 11.18 9.24 8.21
CA VAL A 108 10.27 10.11 7.47
C VAL A 108 10.06 9.56 6.07
N ALA A 109 8.82 9.38 5.68
CA ALA A 109 8.46 9.03 4.32
C ALA A 109 7.38 9.99 3.81
N VAL A 110 7.71 10.79 2.78
CA VAL A 110 6.80 11.78 2.21
C VAL A 110 6.27 11.30 0.87
N ASN A 111 4.96 11.32 0.70
CA ASN A 111 4.29 10.97 -0.54
C ASN A 111 3.74 12.22 -1.24
N LEU A 112 4.21 12.45 -2.47
CA LEU A 112 3.74 13.56 -3.30
C LEU A 112 2.30 13.36 -3.79
N GLY A 113 1.86 12.12 -3.97
CA GLY A 113 0.56 11.81 -4.58
C GLY A 113 -0.63 12.14 -3.68
N ASP A 114 -0.49 11.92 -2.40
CA ASP A 114 -1.52 12.20 -1.37
C ASP A 114 -1.14 13.35 -0.43
N GLU A 115 0.01 14.01 -0.69
CA GLU A 115 0.50 15.17 0.06
C GLU A 115 0.66 14.90 1.56
N ARG A 116 1.15 13.70 1.92
CA ARG A 116 1.37 13.25 3.29
C ARG A 116 2.83 13.01 3.59
N ALA A 117 3.23 13.35 4.82
CA ALA A 117 4.48 12.94 5.45
C ALA A 117 4.13 11.95 6.57
N ARG A 118 4.56 10.70 6.45
CA ARG A 118 4.54 9.74 7.53
C ARG A 118 5.81 9.87 8.31
N VAL A 119 5.68 10.05 9.62
CA VAL A 119 6.81 10.27 10.52
C VAL A 119 6.73 9.28 11.67
N THR A 120 7.76 8.46 11.82
CA THR A 120 7.99 7.65 13.00
C THR A 120 8.91 8.43 13.94
N TYR A 121 8.48 8.67 15.15
CA TYR A 121 9.21 9.53 16.08
C TYR A 121 9.07 9.06 17.52
N ASN A 122 10.05 9.43 18.33
CA ASN A 122 9.99 9.21 19.77
C ASN A 122 9.22 10.36 20.44
N PRO A 123 8.02 10.09 21.02
CA PRO A 123 7.15 11.15 21.56
C PRO A 123 7.70 11.82 22.82
N ARG A 124 8.78 11.27 23.42
CA ARG A 124 9.49 11.87 24.55
C ARG A 124 10.49 12.95 24.13
N ILE A 125 10.90 12.94 22.85
CA ILE A 125 11.94 13.84 22.33
C ILE A 125 11.35 14.82 21.33
N ALA A 126 10.51 14.35 20.39
CA ALA A 126 9.89 15.18 19.37
C ALA A 126 8.38 15.29 19.58
N SER A 127 7.83 16.44 19.17
CA SER A 127 6.40 16.66 19.13
C SER A 127 5.93 17.01 17.71
N VAL A 128 4.64 16.85 17.47
CA VAL A 128 4.03 17.28 16.18
C VAL A 128 4.21 18.77 15.94
N ALA A 129 4.33 19.58 17.01
CA ALA A 129 4.58 21.02 16.89
C ALA A 129 5.97 21.34 16.33
N ASP A 130 6.99 20.55 16.69
CA ASP A 130 8.35 20.69 16.17
C ASP A 130 8.41 20.36 14.68
N MET A 131 7.78 19.24 14.28
CA MET A 131 7.65 18.83 12.87
C MET A 131 6.87 19.86 12.05
N ARG A 132 5.80 20.44 12.61
CA ARG A 132 5.07 21.55 11.98
C ARG A 132 5.99 22.73 11.73
N THR A 133 6.77 23.15 12.71
CA THR A 133 7.70 24.26 12.57
C THR A 133 8.72 23.99 11.47
N ALA A 134 9.30 22.78 11.43
CA ALA A 134 10.23 22.37 10.40
C ALA A 134 9.61 22.42 8.98
N ILE A 135 8.36 21.94 8.82
CA ILE A 135 7.62 22.00 7.55
C ILE A 135 7.39 23.47 7.13
N GLU A 136 6.97 24.34 8.05
CA GLU A 136 6.68 25.75 7.78
C GLU A 136 7.97 26.54 7.48
N GLU A 137 9.07 26.28 8.18
CA GLU A 137 10.39 26.85 7.91
C GLU A 137 10.96 26.41 6.56
N ALA A 138 10.77 25.16 6.16
CA ALA A 138 11.11 24.67 4.83
C ALA A 138 10.22 25.29 3.73
N GLY A 139 9.21 26.09 4.11
CA GLY A 139 8.36 26.88 3.21
C GLY A 139 7.18 26.11 2.63
N TYR A 140 6.80 25.01 3.26
CA TYR A 140 5.60 24.23 2.93
C TYR A 140 4.47 24.54 3.92
N GLN A 141 3.27 24.06 3.60
CA GLN A 141 2.09 24.29 4.44
C GLN A 141 1.80 23.04 5.29
N TYR A 142 1.79 23.20 6.59
CA TYR A 142 1.23 22.17 7.48
C TYR A 142 -0.30 22.30 7.50
N LEU A 143 -0.99 21.23 7.09
CA LEU A 143 -2.46 21.17 6.96
C LEU A 143 -3.14 20.40 8.10
N GLY A 144 -2.37 19.83 9.02
CA GLY A 144 -2.85 19.08 10.18
C GLY A 144 -2.37 17.63 10.19
N ILE A 145 -2.76 16.90 11.24
CA ILE A 145 -2.60 15.45 11.31
C ILE A 145 -3.66 14.83 10.39
N ALA A 146 -3.30 13.80 9.64
CA ALA A 146 -4.25 13.08 8.80
C ALA A 146 -5.36 12.46 9.67
N GLY A 147 -6.62 12.79 9.37
CA GLY A 147 -7.81 12.39 10.09
C GLY A 147 -9.01 13.24 9.69
N GLU A 148 -10.20 12.96 10.21
CA GLU A 148 -11.45 13.58 9.78
C GLU A 148 -11.50 15.11 9.87
N GLU A 149 -10.92 15.72 10.90
CA GLU A 149 -10.87 17.19 11.02
C GLU A 149 -9.97 17.86 9.98
N SER A 150 -8.96 17.15 9.49
CA SER A 150 -8.04 17.67 8.46
C SER A 150 -8.65 17.61 7.06
N GLU A 151 -9.56 16.67 6.78
CA GLU A 151 -10.17 16.49 5.46
C GLU A 151 -10.99 17.71 5.00
N GLY A 152 -11.76 18.30 5.91
CA GLY A 152 -12.53 19.51 5.60
C GLY A 152 -11.62 20.67 5.22
N ARG A 153 -10.57 20.91 6.00
CA ARG A 153 -9.56 21.96 5.76
C ARG A 153 -8.77 21.70 4.48
N GLU A 154 -8.38 20.44 4.24
CA GLU A 154 -7.69 20.01 3.02
C GLU A 154 -8.53 20.28 1.77
N ARG A 155 -9.81 19.88 1.79
CA ARG A 155 -10.73 20.09 0.69
C ARG A 155 -10.90 21.57 0.36
N GLU A 156 -11.08 22.41 1.38
CA GLU A 156 -11.18 23.86 1.20
C GLU A 156 -9.88 24.47 0.68
N ALA A 157 -8.74 24.11 1.26
CA ALA A 157 -7.43 24.58 0.81
C ALA A 157 -7.18 24.21 -0.66
N ARG A 158 -7.47 22.98 -1.02
CA ARG A 158 -7.36 22.47 -2.38
C ARG A 158 -8.31 23.16 -3.35
N GLU A 159 -9.57 23.37 -2.98
CA GLU A 159 -10.52 24.08 -3.84
C GLU A 159 -10.12 25.53 -4.01
N ARG A 160 -9.53 26.17 -2.99
CA ARG A 160 -8.96 27.52 -3.07
C ARG A 160 -7.77 27.56 -4.01
N ASP A 161 -6.82 26.62 -3.86
CA ASP A 161 -5.64 26.50 -4.71
C ASP A 161 -6.00 26.26 -6.19
N LEU A 162 -6.94 25.33 -6.45
CA LEU A 162 -7.45 25.09 -7.80
C LEU A 162 -8.14 26.32 -8.40
N ARG A 163 -8.94 27.04 -7.62
CA ARG A 163 -9.58 28.29 -8.08
C ARG A 163 -8.58 29.37 -8.38
N ASP A 164 -7.56 29.54 -7.52
CA ASP A 164 -6.50 30.53 -7.73
C ASP A 164 -5.68 30.22 -8.99
N LYS A 165 -5.21 28.97 -9.15
CA LYS A 165 -4.48 28.53 -10.36
C LYS A 165 -5.31 28.73 -11.63
N LYS A 166 -6.61 28.37 -11.60
CA LYS A 166 -7.53 28.58 -12.74
C LYS A 166 -7.67 30.06 -13.08
N ARG A 167 -7.86 30.93 -12.08
CA ARG A 167 -7.99 32.38 -12.28
C ARG A 167 -6.69 32.97 -12.84
N ARG A 168 -5.54 32.58 -12.30
CA ARG A 168 -4.24 33.04 -12.79
C ARG A 168 -4.03 32.64 -14.25
N ALA A 169 -4.21 31.36 -14.58
CA ALA A 169 -4.08 30.89 -15.95
C ALA A 169 -5.03 31.63 -16.91
N ALA A 170 -6.31 31.77 -16.56
CA ALA A 170 -7.30 32.46 -17.39
C ALA A 170 -6.90 33.94 -17.63
N LEU A 171 -6.46 34.67 -16.58
CA LEU A 171 -5.99 36.04 -16.71
C LEU A 171 -4.75 36.14 -17.59
N GLY A 172 -3.79 35.23 -17.41
CA GLY A 172 -2.57 35.16 -18.21
C GLY A 172 -2.85 34.94 -19.68
N PHE A 173 -3.74 33.99 -20.01
CA PHE A 173 -4.16 33.78 -21.41
C PHE A 173 -4.92 34.95 -21.97
N ALA A 174 -5.84 35.57 -21.23
CA ALA A 174 -6.59 36.72 -21.69
C ALA A 174 -5.67 37.92 -22.02
N VAL A 175 -4.75 38.24 -21.11
CA VAL A 175 -3.82 39.39 -21.30
C VAL A 175 -2.74 39.03 -22.33
N GLY A 176 -2.19 37.85 -22.33
CA GLY A 176 -1.22 37.39 -23.33
C GLY A 176 -1.79 37.41 -24.75
N SER A 177 -3.04 36.93 -24.93
CA SER A 177 -3.73 37.02 -26.22
C SER A 177 -4.04 38.46 -26.62
N PHE A 178 -4.42 39.27 -25.67
CA PHE A 178 -4.66 40.71 -25.93
C PHE A 178 -3.39 41.42 -26.41
N LEU A 179 -2.26 41.19 -25.73
CA LEU A 179 -0.96 41.77 -26.13
C LEU A 179 -0.52 41.26 -27.51
N MET A 180 -0.67 39.96 -27.77
CA MET A 180 -0.33 39.35 -29.05
C MET A 180 -1.19 39.91 -30.19
N ILE A 181 -2.51 40.09 -29.99
CA ILE A 181 -3.40 40.68 -31.00
C ILE A 181 -3.03 42.12 -31.31
N ILE A 182 -2.71 42.95 -30.29
CA ILE A 182 -2.30 44.32 -30.47
C ILE A 182 -0.98 44.40 -31.20
N ASP A 183 -0.02 43.58 -30.89
CA ASP A 183 1.26 43.51 -31.58
C ASP A 183 1.07 43.13 -33.07
N MET A 184 0.33 42.12 -33.36
CA MET A 184 0.03 41.66 -34.73
C MET A 184 -0.79 42.72 -35.53
N ALA A 185 -1.66 43.46 -34.86
CA ALA A 185 -2.51 44.46 -35.54
C ALA A 185 -1.76 45.76 -35.87
N HIS A 186 -0.50 45.91 -35.46
CA HIS A 186 0.32 47.13 -35.66
C HIS A 186 -0.42 48.43 -35.37
N LEU A 187 -1.22 48.45 -34.30
CA LEU A 187 -2.04 49.58 -33.92
C LEU A 187 -1.17 50.80 -33.55
N ARG A 188 -1.43 51.97 -34.16
CA ARG A 188 -0.75 53.21 -33.76
C ARG A 188 -1.38 53.72 -32.46
N LEU A 189 -0.70 53.46 -31.38
CA LEU A 189 -1.08 53.93 -30.05
C LEU A 189 -0.45 55.31 -29.77
N PRO A 190 -1.03 56.16 -28.89
CA PRO A 190 -0.44 57.41 -28.50
C PRO A 190 0.83 57.29 -27.64
N VAL A 191 1.13 56.04 -27.19
CA VAL A 191 2.29 55.67 -26.39
C VAL A 191 3.16 54.69 -27.19
N PRO A 192 4.49 54.75 -27.13
CA PRO A 192 5.35 53.74 -27.77
C PRO A 192 4.94 52.30 -27.37
N MET A 193 4.80 51.43 -28.35
CA MET A 193 4.34 50.04 -28.17
C MET A 193 5.12 49.29 -27.05
N PRO A 194 6.45 49.34 -26.97
CA PRO A 194 7.19 48.73 -25.88
C PRO A 194 6.78 49.16 -24.48
N ILE A 195 6.53 50.45 -24.30
CA ILE A 195 6.10 51.00 -23.00
C ILE A 195 4.67 50.57 -22.66
N PHE A 196 3.77 50.55 -23.66
CA PHE A 196 2.42 50.05 -23.49
C PHE A 196 2.43 48.58 -23.05
N MET A 197 3.20 47.71 -23.73
CA MET A 197 3.36 46.32 -23.38
C MET A 197 3.93 46.11 -21.98
N LEU A 198 4.96 46.87 -21.60
CA LEU A 198 5.55 46.85 -20.26
C LEU A 198 4.52 47.17 -19.19
N VAL A 199 3.74 48.24 -19.36
CA VAL A 199 2.75 48.68 -18.35
C VAL A 199 1.66 47.65 -18.14
N ILE A 200 1.15 47.04 -19.20
CA ILE A 200 0.07 46.01 -19.11
C ILE A 200 0.59 44.67 -18.65
N SER A 201 1.76 44.25 -19.13
CA SER A 201 2.30 42.92 -18.79
C SER A 201 2.83 42.84 -17.37
N THR A 202 3.46 43.84 -16.84
CA THR A 202 4.15 43.84 -15.54
C THR A 202 3.26 43.43 -14.37
N PRO A 203 2.07 44.04 -14.13
CA PRO A 203 1.24 43.64 -13.00
C PRO A 203 0.74 42.17 -13.14
N VAL A 204 0.41 41.76 -14.36
CA VAL A 204 -0.03 40.38 -14.65
C VAL A 204 1.12 39.39 -14.50
N PHE A 205 2.29 39.73 -15.01
CA PHE A 205 3.50 38.95 -14.87
C PHE A 205 3.86 38.72 -13.39
N ILE A 206 3.88 39.79 -12.58
CA ILE A 206 4.15 39.67 -11.13
C ILE A 206 3.10 38.77 -10.45
N TYR A 207 1.82 38.94 -10.77
CA TYR A 207 0.75 38.14 -10.19
C TYR A 207 0.88 36.66 -10.54
N LEU A 208 1.19 36.33 -11.79
CA LEU A 208 1.38 34.98 -12.28
C LEU A 208 2.66 34.33 -11.72
N SER A 209 3.77 35.07 -11.78
CA SER A 209 5.11 34.51 -11.55
C SER A 209 5.54 34.50 -10.09
N ARG A 210 4.89 35.27 -9.20
CA ARG A 210 5.23 35.36 -7.77
C ARG A 210 5.35 33.97 -7.09
N PRO A 211 4.42 33.00 -7.27
CA PRO A 211 4.58 31.69 -6.67
C PRO A 211 5.77 30.91 -7.24
N ILE A 212 6.07 31.10 -8.52
CA ILE A 212 7.15 30.41 -9.22
C ILE A 212 8.50 30.93 -8.70
N PHE A 213 8.68 32.26 -8.70
CA PHE A 213 9.92 32.89 -8.21
C PHE A 213 10.15 32.66 -6.73
N SER A 214 9.09 32.69 -5.90
CA SER A 214 9.23 32.41 -4.47
C SER A 214 9.65 30.97 -4.20
N ALA A 215 9.13 30.00 -4.94
CA ALA A 215 9.54 28.61 -4.85
C ALA A 215 10.97 28.40 -5.36
N GLY A 216 11.32 29.01 -6.50
CA GLY A 216 12.68 28.95 -7.04
C GLY A 216 13.74 29.56 -6.10
N LEU A 217 13.42 30.70 -5.47
CA LEU A 217 14.33 31.36 -4.54
C LEU A 217 14.52 30.51 -3.26
N ARG A 218 13.46 29.90 -2.73
CA ARG A 218 13.57 28.96 -1.60
C ARG A 218 14.46 27.79 -1.95
N ALA A 219 14.23 27.15 -3.10
CA ALA A 219 15.04 26.01 -3.55
C ALA A 219 16.53 26.39 -3.65
N LEU A 220 16.85 27.56 -4.20
CA LEU A 220 18.23 28.07 -4.28
C LEU A 220 18.85 28.32 -2.90
N ARG A 221 18.08 28.83 -1.93
CA ARG A 221 18.56 29.02 -0.55
C ARG A 221 18.95 27.68 0.11
N HIS A 222 18.21 26.62 -0.17
CA HIS A 222 18.51 25.28 0.27
C HIS A 222 19.45 24.50 -0.67
N ARG A 223 20.12 25.21 -1.61
CA ARG A 223 21.07 24.65 -2.58
C ARG A 223 20.51 23.51 -3.42
N SER A 224 19.19 23.44 -3.59
CA SER A 224 18.52 22.43 -4.41
C SER A 224 18.15 23.01 -5.78
N LEU A 225 18.49 22.29 -6.86
CA LEU A 225 18.09 22.63 -8.21
C LEU A 225 16.74 21.97 -8.51
N THR A 226 15.67 22.74 -8.39
CA THR A 226 14.30 22.30 -8.68
C THR A 226 13.82 22.80 -10.04
N MET A 227 12.70 22.26 -10.51
CA MET A 227 12.05 22.75 -11.73
C MET A 227 11.62 24.23 -11.61
N ASP A 228 11.33 24.71 -10.40
CA ASP A 228 10.97 26.11 -10.16
C ASP A 228 12.14 27.08 -10.43
N VAL A 229 13.37 26.63 -10.18
CA VAL A 229 14.58 27.37 -10.54
C VAL A 229 14.67 27.52 -12.05
N MET A 230 14.49 26.43 -12.80
CA MET A 230 14.54 26.46 -14.27
C MET A 230 13.45 27.35 -14.86
N TYR A 231 12.22 27.28 -14.34
CA TYR A 231 11.11 28.14 -14.76
C TYR A 231 11.39 29.59 -14.45
N SER A 232 11.87 29.88 -13.25
CA SER A 232 12.22 31.25 -12.86
C SER A 232 13.28 31.84 -13.79
N MET A 233 14.26 31.02 -14.21
CA MET A 233 15.28 31.44 -15.19
C MET A 233 14.64 31.71 -16.55
N GLY A 234 13.86 30.78 -17.11
CA GLY A 234 13.26 30.93 -18.43
C GLY A 234 12.32 32.16 -18.53
N ILE A 235 11.38 32.25 -17.56
CA ILE A 235 10.43 33.38 -17.50
C ILE A 235 11.15 34.68 -17.19
N GLY A 236 12.12 34.66 -16.28
CA GLY A 236 12.90 35.84 -15.87
C GLY A 236 13.74 36.38 -17.02
N VAL A 237 14.43 35.56 -17.76
CA VAL A 237 15.21 35.94 -18.93
C VAL A 237 14.30 36.63 -19.97
N ALA A 238 13.13 36.00 -20.28
CA ALA A 238 12.19 36.57 -21.24
C ALA A 238 11.68 37.96 -20.80
N PHE A 239 11.36 38.16 -19.55
CA PHE A 239 10.84 39.43 -19.04
C PHE A 239 11.94 40.49 -18.92
N ILE A 240 13.12 40.13 -18.38
CA ILE A 240 14.25 41.08 -18.22
C ILE A 240 14.77 41.55 -19.58
N SER A 241 14.92 40.61 -20.56
CA SER A 241 15.33 41.02 -21.91
C SER A 241 14.35 41.99 -22.57
N SER A 242 13.03 41.79 -22.34
CA SER A 242 12.00 42.73 -22.79
C SER A 242 12.12 44.12 -22.16
N VAL A 243 12.40 44.18 -20.86
CA VAL A 243 12.64 45.47 -20.17
C VAL A 243 13.89 46.14 -20.73
N MET A 244 14.98 45.39 -20.91
CA MET A 244 16.22 45.93 -21.48
C MET A 244 16.01 46.44 -22.91
N GLY A 245 15.27 45.70 -23.73
CA GLY A 245 14.91 46.11 -25.09
C GLY A 245 14.03 47.39 -25.14
N THR A 246 13.08 47.50 -24.20
CA THR A 246 12.21 48.68 -24.10
C THR A 246 12.97 49.94 -23.81
N PHE A 247 14.01 49.89 -22.98
CA PHE A 247 14.82 51.07 -22.61
C PHE A 247 16.11 51.18 -23.44
N GLY A 248 16.35 50.27 -24.41
CA GLY A 248 17.58 50.28 -25.22
C GLY A 248 18.85 50.00 -24.42
N ILE A 249 18.75 49.32 -23.29
CA ILE A 249 19.88 48.97 -22.42
C ILE A 249 20.49 47.66 -22.89
N LEU A 250 21.61 47.71 -23.65
CA LEU A 250 22.31 46.58 -24.21
C LEU A 250 21.51 45.76 -25.27
N LEU A 251 20.19 45.93 -25.36
CA LEU A 251 19.30 45.19 -26.28
C LEU A 251 18.45 46.20 -27.07
N THR A 252 18.03 45.86 -28.27
CA THR A 252 17.17 46.66 -29.13
C THR A 252 15.68 46.32 -28.88
N ASP A 253 14.78 47.09 -29.53
CA ASP A 253 13.33 46.88 -29.53
C ASP A 253 12.88 45.51 -30.10
N GLN A 254 13.76 44.80 -30.80
CA GLN A 254 13.54 43.43 -31.28
C GLN A 254 13.50 42.40 -30.15
N PHE A 255 14.01 42.74 -28.97
CA PHE A 255 14.06 41.84 -27.79
C PHE A 255 12.85 41.97 -26.87
N ILE A 256 11.70 42.31 -27.44
CA ILE A 256 10.45 42.43 -26.67
C ILE A 256 9.68 41.13 -26.70
N PHE A 257 9.60 40.47 -25.54
CA PHE A 257 8.95 39.15 -25.32
C PHE A 257 7.92 39.23 -24.18
N TYR A 258 7.26 40.35 -23.97
CA TYR A 258 6.31 40.49 -22.85
C TYR A 258 5.16 39.51 -22.93
N GLU A 259 4.56 39.37 -24.14
CA GLU A 259 3.51 38.37 -24.39
C GLU A 259 4.01 36.97 -24.16
N THR A 260 5.23 36.62 -24.62
CA THR A 260 5.87 35.33 -24.41
C THR A 260 6.07 35.05 -22.92
N ALA A 261 6.60 36.04 -22.15
CA ALA A 261 6.79 35.89 -20.71
C ALA A 261 5.46 35.64 -19.97
N VAL A 262 4.39 36.35 -20.35
CA VAL A 262 3.05 36.15 -19.79
C VAL A 262 2.47 34.81 -20.18
N PHE A 263 2.59 34.41 -21.45
CA PHE A 263 2.13 33.10 -21.91
C PHE A 263 2.86 31.94 -21.25
N LEU A 264 4.19 32.03 -21.11
CA LEU A 264 4.99 31.02 -20.41
C LEU A 264 4.48 30.83 -18.97
N ALA A 265 4.31 31.95 -18.24
CA ALA A 265 3.76 31.89 -16.87
C ALA A 265 2.33 31.34 -16.83
N ALA A 266 1.50 31.67 -17.83
CA ALA A 266 0.14 31.17 -17.95
C ALA A 266 0.09 29.65 -18.25
N PHE A 267 0.88 29.15 -19.22
CA PHE A 267 0.98 27.74 -19.56
C PHE A 267 1.52 26.91 -18.39
N LEU A 268 2.53 27.40 -17.69
CA LEU A 268 3.07 26.76 -16.50
C LEU A 268 2.01 26.66 -15.40
N THR A 269 1.25 27.76 -15.18
CA THR A 269 0.16 27.76 -14.21
C THR A 269 -0.98 26.82 -14.63
N LEU A 270 -1.29 26.76 -15.92
CA LEU A 270 -2.26 25.79 -16.47
C LEU A 270 -1.78 24.35 -16.26
N GLY A 271 -0.51 24.05 -16.54
CA GLY A 271 0.08 22.73 -16.29
C GLY A 271 -0.09 22.33 -14.81
N ARG A 272 0.24 23.20 -13.88
CA ARG A 272 0.05 22.98 -12.43
C ARG A 272 -1.42 22.84 -12.03
N TYR A 273 -2.33 23.58 -12.66
CA TYR A 273 -3.77 23.40 -12.45
C TYR A 273 -4.25 22.02 -12.90
N LEU A 274 -3.87 21.58 -14.11
CA LEU A 274 -4.24 20.28 -14.63
C LEU A 274 -3.66 19.15 -13.79
N GLU A 275 -2.42 19.29 -13.34
CA GLU A 275 -1.75 18.36 -12.44
C GLU A 275 -2.49 18.26 -11.09
N ALA A 276 -2.76 19.38 -10.43
CA ALA A 276 -3.47 19.40 -9.15
C ALA A 276 -4.89 18.83 -9.25
N ARG A 277 -5.60 19.09 -10.37
CA ARG A 277 -6.90 18.52 -10.65
C ARG A 277 -6.83 17.00 -10.86
N ALA A 278 -5.79 16.53 -11.51
CA ALA A 278 -5.60 15.12 -11.81
C ALA A 278 -5.21 14.32 -10.54
N LYS A 279 -4.31 14.84 -9.71
CA LYS A 279 -3.97 14.25 -8.39
C LYS A 279 -5.21 14.02 -7.54
N GLY A 280 -6.19 14.92 -7.58
CA GLY A 280 -7.44 14.78 -6.85
C GLY A 280 -8.27 13.55 -7.16
N ARG A 281 -8.16 13.05 -8.38
CA ARG A 281 -8.88 11.85 -8.81
C ARG A 281 -8.19 10.54 -8.43
N THR A 282 -6.93 10.58 -8.04
CA THR A 282 -6.17 9.39 -7.68
C THR A 282 -6.50 8.89 -6.28
N SER A 283 -6.76 9.78 -5.32
CA SER A 283 -7.12 9.46 -3.92
C SER A 283 -8.61 9.16 -3.70
N GLU A 284 -9.42 9.08 -4.75
CA GLU A 284 -10.88 8.91 -4.64
C GLU A 284 -11.29 7.57 -4.01
N ALA A 285 -10.55 6.50 -4.26
CA ALA A 285 -10.83 5.16 -3.73
C ALA A 285 -10.71 5.14 -2.19
N ILE A 286 -9.67 5.76 -1.63
CA ILE A 286 -9.48 5.84 -0.18
C ILE A 286 -10.56 6.69 0.45
N LYS A 287 -10.89 7.85 -0.15
CA LYS A 287 -11.97 8.70 0.35
C LYS A 287 -13.31 7.97 0.40
N LYS A 288 -13.56 7.04 -0.52
CA LYS A 288 -14.74 6.19 -0.47
C LYS A 288 -14.69 5.23 0.71
N LEU A 289 -13.53 4.59 0.99
CA LEU A 289 -13.37 3.71 2.14
C LEU A 289 -13.50 4.48 3.46
N MET A 290 -12.85 5.62 3.63
CA MET A 290 -12.98 6.47 4.81
C MET A 290 -14.43 6.96 5.00
N GLY A 291 -15.14 7.27 3.91
CA GLY A 291 -16.54 7.64 3.96
C GLY A 291 -17.51 6.51 4.36
N LEU A 292 -17.03 5.27 4.53
CA LEU A 292 -17.85 4.16 5.04
C LEU A 292 -18.04 4.22 6.56
N GLN A 293 -17.07 4.76 7.29
CA GLN A 293 -17.14 4.84 8.74
C GLN A 293 -18.22 5.85 9.17
N PRO A 294 -19.23 5.44 9.97
CA PRO A 294 -20.22 6.37 10.49
C PRO A 294 -19.60 7.26 11.56
N LYS A 295 -20.15 8.47 11.73
CA LYS A 295 -19.65 9.44 12.71
C LYS A 295 -20.22 9.22 14.08
N THR A 296 -21.44 8.67 14.14
CA THR A 296 -22.18 8.42 15.38
C THR A 296 -22.66 6.98 15.41
N ALA A 297 -22.94 6.48 16.61
CA ALA A 297 -23.49 5.16 16.87
C ALA A 297 -24.57 5.25 17.95
N THR A 298 -25.60 4.42 17.86
CA THR A 298 -26.63 4.29 18.89
C THR A 298 -26.25 3.14 19.83
N VAL A 299 -25.87 3.46 21.07
CA VAL A 299 -25.48 2.49 22.11
C VAL A 299 -26.64 2.32 23.10
N LEU A 300 -26.85 1.10 23.55
CA LEU A 300 -27.81 0.78 24.60
C LEU A 300 -27.11 0.79 25.97
N ARG A 301 -27.31 1.84 26.76
CA ARG A 301 -26.79 1.96 28.13
C ARG A 301 -27.98 1.98 29.12
N ASP A 302 -27.99 1.09 30.07
CA ASP A 302 -29.07 0.94 31.05
C ASP A 302 -30.47 0.81 30.44
N GLY A 303 -30.56 0.17 29.26
CA GLY A 303 -31.82 -0.03 28.51
C GLY A 303 -32.30 1.20 27.75
N GLN A 304 -31.56 2.31 27.73
CA GLN A 304 -31.85 3.52 26.96
C GLN A 304 -30.93 3.65 25.75
N GLU A 305 -31.49 4.15 24.66
CA GLU A 305 -30.73 4.46 23.45
C GLU A 305 -30.01 5.80 23.63
N VAL A 306 -28.69 5.79 23.50
CA VAL A 306 -27.83 6.98 23.58
C VAL A 306 -27.04 7.09 22.30
N GLU A 307 -27.12 8.22 21.64
CA GLU A 307 -26.25 8.50 20.48
C GLU A 307 -24.90 9.01 20.99
N VAL A 308 -23.83 8.33 20.60
CA VAL A 308 -22.43 8.66 20.94
C VAL A 308 -21.61 8.86 19.67
N ALA A 309 -20.49 9.57 19.75
CA ALA A 309 -19.55 9.59 18.65
C ALA A 309 -18.92 8.20 18.46
N ALA A 310 -18.74 7.76 17.21
CA ALA A 310 -18.17 6.44 16.94
C ALA A 310 -16.74 6.28 17.51
N ALA A 311 -16.03 7.38 17.71
CA ALA A 311 -14.71 7.40 18.36
C ALA A 311 -14.76 7.12 19.88
N ASP A 312 -15.91 7.29 20.51
CA ASP A 312 -16.12 7.10 21.95
C ASP A 312 -16.72 5.72 22.29
N LEU A 313 -16.82 4.83 21.30
CA LEU A 313 -17.26 3.45 21.48
C LEU A 313 -16.21 2.66 22.27
N LEU A 314 -16.69 1.78 23.15
CA LEU A 314 -15.86 0.87 23.95
C LEU A 314 -16.16 -0.59 23.56
N VAL A 315 -15.17 -1.45 23.70
CA VAL A 315 -15.37 -2.90 23.57
C VAL A 315 -16.37 -3.36 24.62
N GLY A 316 -17.37 -4.15 24.22
CA GLY A 316 -18.48 -4.59 25.04
C GLY A 316 -19.74 -3.68 25.01
N ASP A 317 -19.66 -2.51 24.32
CA ASP A 317 -20.86 -1.69 24.11
C ASP A 317 -21.88 -2.46 23.24
N VAL A 318 -23.15 -2.46 23.65
CA VAL A 318 -24.25 -3.02 22.86
C VAL A 318 -24.79 -1.95 21.93
N ILE A 319 -24.64 -2.16 20.62
CA ILE A 319 -24.95 -1.19 19.60
C ILE A 319 -26.20 -1.62 18.81
N LEU A 320 -27.12 -0.69 18.60
CA LEU A 320 -28.29 -0.87 17.75
C LEU A 320 -28.05 -0.25 16.38
N VAL A 321 -28.23 -1.06 15.32
CA VAL A 321 -28.14 -0.60 13.92
C VAL A 321 -29.45 -0.86 13.21
N ARG A 322 -30.08 0.21 12.75
CA ARG A 322 -31.36 0.17 12.05
C ARG A 322 -31.19 -0.05 10.54
N PRO A 323 -32.24 -0.44 9.83
CA PRO A 323 -32.20 -0.53 8.37
C PRO A 323 -31.73 0.78 7.73
N GLY A 324 -30.77 0.68 6.81
CA GLY A 324 -30.19 1.83 6.12
C GLY A 324 -29.01 2.49 6.86
N GLU A 325 -28.73 2.08 8.11
CA GLU A 325 -27.58 2.59 8.86
C GLU A 325 -26.34 1.75 8.59
N LYS A 326 -25.18 2.37 8.77
CA LYS A 326 -23.89 1.69 8.71
C LYS A 326 -23.52 1.13 10.06
N VAL A 327 -22.89 -0.04 10.07
CA VAL A 327 -22.33 -0.68 11.26
C VAL A 327 -21.13 0.14 11.74
N PRO A 328 -21.10 0.64 13.01
CA PRO A 328 -20.05 1.57 13.44
C PRO A 328 -18.78 0.91 13.98
N ALA A 329 -18.82 -0.37 14.34
CA ALA A 329 -17.70 -1.12 14.91
C ALA A 329 -17.80 -2.60 14.51
N ASP A 330 -16.74 -3.38 14.69
CA ASP A 330 -16.82 -4.83 14.52
C ASP A 330 -17.44 -5.48 15.78
N GLY A 331 -18.20 -6.54 15.58
CA GLY A 331 -18.84 -7.19 16.73
C GLY A 331 -19.60 -8.47 16.38
N VAL A 332 -20.36 -8.97 17.37
CA VAL A 332 -21.14 -10.20 17.24
C VAL A 332 -22.61 -9.89 17.51
N VAL A 333 -23.49 -10.35 16.64
CA VAL A 333 -24.94 -10.12 16.75
C VAL A 333 -25.50 -10.84 17.97
N LEU A 334 -26.13 -10.10 18.86
CA LEU A 334 -26.84 -10.59 20.05
C LEU A 334 -28.31 -10.88 19.77
N GLU A 335 -28.99 -9.95 19.06
CA GLU A 335 -30.41 -10.01 18.74
C GLU A 335 -30.69 -9.43 17.35
N GLY A 336 -31.73 -9.98 16.74
CA GLY A 336 -32.20 -9.54 15.43
C GLY A 336 -31.68 -10.37 14.28
N GLU A 337 -32.22 -10.13 13.11
CA GLU A 337 -31.86 -10.77 11.86
C GLU A 337 -31.95 -9.74 10.74
N SER A 338 -30.91 -9.65 9.90
CA SER A 338 -30.89 -8.73 8.76
C SER A 338 -29.98 -9.24 7.64
N TYR A 339 -30.11 -8.60 6.48
CA TYR A 339 -29.14 -8.70 5.41
C TYR A 339 -28.20 -7.50 5.49
N VAL A 340 -26.90 -7.76 5.51
CA VAL A 340 -25.85 -6.74 5.59
C VAL A 340 -25.09 -6.73 4.27
N ASP A 341 -24.99 -5.54 3.68
CA ASP A 341 -24.24 -5.31 2.44
C ASP A 341 -22.77 -5.06 2.79
N GLU A 342 -21.95 -6.05 2.52
CA GLU A 342 -20.52 -6.04 2.79
C GLU A 342 -19.70 -5.76 1.51
N ALA A 343 -20.37 -5.41 0.39
CA ALA A 343 -19.74 -5.27 -0.93
C ALA A 343 -18.57 -4.28 -0.98
N MET A 344 -18.60 -3.26 -0.13
CA MET A 344 -17.51 -2.26 -0.09
C MET A 344 -16.25 -2.75 0.60
N ILE A 345 -16.36 -3.80 1.41
CA ILE A 345 -15.22 -4.43 2.12
C ILE A 345 -14.84 -5.72 1.40
N THR A 346 -15.79 -6.63 1.22
CA THR A 346 -15.54 -7.94 0.60
C THR A 346 -15.52 -7.91 -0.93
N GLY A 347 -16.10 -6.89 -1.56
CA GLY A 347 -16.27 -6.81 -3.02
C GLY A 347 -17.38 -7.70 -3.57
N GLU A 348 -18.11 -8.45 -2.73
CA GLU A 348 -19.24 -9.30 -3.14
C GLU A 348 -20.54 -8.49 -3.18
N PRO A 349 -21.28 -8.51 -4.30
CA PRO A 349 -22.46 -7.67 -4.48
C PRO A 349 -23.71 -8.19 -3.77
N ILE A 350 -23.70 -9.42 -3.26
CA ILE A 350 -24.88 -10.06 -2.64
C ILE A 350 -24.84 -9.82 -1.14
N PRO A 351 -25.86 -9.16 -0.53
CA PRO A 351 -25.93 -8.98 0.90
C PRO A 351 -25.93 -10.30 1.66
N VAL A 352 -25.19 -10.38 2.75
CA VAL A 352 -25.05 -11.56 3.58
C VAL A 352 -26.08 -11.53 4.71
N LYS A 353 -26.77 -12.65 4.93
CA LYS A 353 -27.69 -12.78 6.07
C LYS A 353 -26.89 -12.88 7.37
N LYS A 354 -27.25 -12.05 8.35
CA LYS A 354 -26.68 -12.05 9.70
C LYS A 354 -27.80 -12.32 10.71
N SER A 355 -27.50 -13.21 11.63
CA SER A 355 -28.36 -13.64 12.72
C SER A 355 -27.57 -13.74 14.02
N ARG A 356 -28.23 -14.08 15.13
CA ARG A 356 -27.57 -14.18 16.43
C ARG A 356 -26.33 -15.10 16.38
N GLY A 357 -25.21 -14.61 16.87
CA GLY A 357 -23.91 -15.30 16.88
C GLY A 357 -23.04 -15.01 15.66
N ASP A 358 -23.59 -14.38 14.62
CA ASP A 358 -22.80 -14.03 13.43
C ASP A 358 -21.99 -12.75 13.67
N ALA A 359 -20.79 -12.70 13.07
CA ALA A 359 -19.94 -11.51 13.11
C ALA A 359 -20.46 -10.44 12.14
N VAL A 360 -20.36 -9.16 12.55
CA VAL A 360 -20.59 -7.97 11.72
C VAL A 360 -19.36 -7.11 11.68
N VAL A 361 -19.14 -6.48 10.55
CA VAL A 361 -17.93 -5.68 10.27
C VAL A 361 -18.29 -4.20 10.15
N GLY A 362 -17.53 -3.34 10.80
CA GLY A 362 -17.70 -1.89 10.75
C GLY A 362 -17.59 -1.34 9.32
N GLY A 363 -18.43 -0.33 9.01
CA GLY A 363 -18.51 0.26 7.68
C GLY A 363 -19.46 -0.43 6.69
N THR A 364 -19.97 -1.62 7.02
CA THR A 364 -20.99 -2.32 6.22
C THR A 364 -22.37 -1.69 6.39
N LEU A 365 -23.27 -1.92 5.43
CA LEU A 365 -24.60 -1.28 5.41
C LEU A 365 -25.68 -2.29 5.77
N ASN A 366 -26.38 -2.03 6.86
CA ASN A 366 -27.56 -2.82 7.26
C ASN A 366 -28.76 -2.53 6.34
N LYS A 367 -29.44 -3.58 5.80
CA LYS A 367 -30.51 -3.42 4.79
C LYS A 367 -31.92 -3.50 5.35
N ASN A 368 -32.32 -4.61 5.97
CA ASN A 368 -33.72 -4.93 6.12
C ASN A 368 -34.23 -4.93 7.59
N GLY A 369 -33.50 -5.57 8.51
CA GLY A 369 -33.87 -5.72 9.91
C GLY A 369 -33.03 -4.83 10.83
N ALA A 370 -33.56 -4.55 12.04
CA ALA A 370 -32.71 -3.98 13.09
C ALA A 370 -31.90 -5.09 13.77
N ILE A 371 -30.61 -4.86 13.96
CA ILE A 371 -29.71 -5.77 14.66
C ILE A 371 -29.11 -5.07 15.90
N LYS A 372 -29.00 -5.84 16.99
CA LYS A 372 -28.21 -5.45 18.15
C LYS A 372 -26.99 -6.33 18.21
N PHE A 373 -25.82 -5.75 18.33
CA PHE A 373 -24.58 -6.48 18.40
C PHE A 373 -23.69 -5.92 19.51
N GLU A 374 -22.82 -6.74 20.05
CA GLU A 374 -21.80 -6.36 21.01
C GLU A 374 -20.50 -6.03 20.29
N ALA A 375 -19.93 -4.86 20.58
CA ALA A 375 -18.68 -4.42 19.96
C ALA A 375 -17.50 -5.27 20.47
N SER A 376 -16.79 -5.93 19.55
CA SER A 376 -15.58 -6.71 19.83
C SER A 376 -14.29 -5.94 19.50
N LYS A 377 -14.31 -5.07 18.48
CA LYS A 377 -13.21 -4.18 18.09
C LYS A 377 -13.76 -2.79 17.78
N VAL A 378 -13.10 -1.75 18.26
CA VAL A 378 -13.54 -0.35 18.10
C VAL A 378 -12.41 0.55 17.60
N GLY A 379 -12.74 1.70 17.04
CA GLY A 379 -11.78 2.71 16.63
C GLY A 379 -10.75 2.19 15.61
N ARG A 380 -9.47 2.26 15.97
CA ARG A 380 -8.35 1.84 15.09
C ARG A 380 -8.23 0.32 14.92
N GLU A 381 -8.83 -0.46 15.82
CA GLU A 381 -8.75 -1.91 15.80
C GLU A 381 -9.80 -2.55 14.87
N THR A 382 -10.77 -1.79 14.36
CA THR A 382 -11.76 -2.30 13.40
C THR A 382 -11.11 -2.72 12.09
N ALA A 383 -11.64 -3.76 11.46
CA ALA A 383 -11.16 -4.26 10.17
C ALA A 383 -11.11 -3.14 9.10
N LEU A 384 -12.12 -2.28 9.05
CA LEU A 384 -12.12 -1.13 8.12
C LEU A 384 -10.98 -0.15 8.42
N ALA A 385 -10.71 0.16 9.69
CA ALA A 385 -9.63 1.06 10.07
C ALA A 385 -8.25 0.47 9.73
N GLN A 386 -8.06 -0.83 9.94
CA GLN A 386 -6.84 -1.55 9.54
C GLN A 386 -6.67 -1.56 8.02
N ILE A 387 -7.72 -1.80 7.24
CA ILE A 387 -7.71 -1.70 5.78
C ILE A 387 -7.28 -0.31 5.32
N ILE A 388 -7.84 0.74 5.91
CA ILE A 388 -7.48 2.12 5.59
C ILE A 388 -6.00 2.37 5.90
N ALA A 389 -5.53 1.94 7.08
CA ALA A 389 -4.14 2.09 7.49
C ALA A 389 -3.16 1.38 6.54
N LEU A 390 -3.47 0.14 6.13
CA LEU A 390 -2.66 -0.60 5.15
C LEU A 390 -2.59 0.10 3.80
N VAL A 391 -3.72 0.62 3.29
CA VAL A 391 -3.76 1.34 2.01
C VAL A 391 -2.99 2.66 2.10
N GLU A 392 -3.06 3.38 3.23
CA GLU A 392 -2.26 4.56 3.49
C GLU A 392 -0.77 4.23 3.59
N GLU A 393 -0.44 3.11 4.21
CA GLU A 393 0.94 2.60 4.29
C GLU A 393 1.51 2.30 2.91
N ALA A 394 0.79 1.56 2.11
CA ALA A 394 1.19 1.24 0.76
C ALA A 394 1.45 2.48 -0.09
N GLN A 395 0.63 3.51 0.05
CA GLN A 395 0.80 4.76 -0.70
C GLN A 395 2.00 5.58 -0.23
N GLY A 396 2.39 5.46 1.04
CA GLY A 396 3.58 6.11 1.60
C GLY A 396 4.90 5.46 1.17
N SER A 397 4.88 4.23 0.68
CA SER A 397 6.08 3.50 0.31
C SER A 397 6.73 4.03 -0.98
N ARG A 398 8.06 3.86 -1.11
CA ARG A 398 8.85 4.28 -2.27
C ARG A 398 9.58 3.11 -2.92
N PRO A 399 8.98 2.49 -3.95
CA PRO A 399 9.62 1.40 -4.71
C PRO A 399 10.97 1.81 -5.29
N SER A 400 11.81 0.83 -5.57
CA SER A 400 13.16 1.06 -6.12
C SER A 400 13.11 1.78 -7.47
N ILE A 401 12.09 1.52 -8.29
CA ILE A 401 11.87 2.19 -9.57
C ILE A 401 11.62 3.71 -9.40
N GLN A 402 10.94 4.13 -8.32
CA GLN A 402 10.75 5.55 -8.01
C GLN A 402 12.07 6.18 -7.58
N ARG A 403 12.83 5.56 -6.68
CA ARG A 403 14.14 6.05 -6.24
C ARG A 403 15.11 6.19 -7.42
N MET A 404 15.06 5.28 -8.39
CA MET A 404 15.86 5.37 -9.62
C MET A 404 15.43 6.55 -10.49
N ALA A 405 14.13 6.79 -10.63
CA ALA A 405 13.60 7.95 -11.37
C ALA A 405 14.03 9.27 -10.72
N ASP A 406 13.98 9.38 -9.40
CA ASP A 406 14.39 10.58 -8.65
C ASP A 406 15.89 10.89 -8.83
N ARG A 407 16.75 9.86 -8.81
CA ARG A 407 18.18 10.01 -9.13
C ARG A 407 18.41 10.48 -10.58
N ALA A 408 17.61 9.96 -11.52
CA ALA A 408 17.69 10.40 -12.91
C ALA A 408 17.33 11.88 -13.06
N VAL A 409 16.33 12.39 -12.31
CA VAL A 409 15.99 13.83 -12.27
C VAL A 409 17.15 14.67 -11.73
N ALA A 410 17.80 14.23 -10.66
CA ALA A 410 18.92 14.95 -10.06
C ALA A 410 20.08 15.16 -11.04
N LEU A 411 20.34 14.18 -11.91
CA LEU A 411 21.35 14.30 -12.97
C LEU A 411 20.82 15.10 -14.18
N PHE A 412 19.55 15.01 -14.48
CA PHE A 412 18.95 15.61 -15.68
C PHE A 412 18.96 17.13 -15.62
N ILE A 413 18.69 17.77 -14.49
CA ILE A 413 18.63 19.23 -14.34
C ILE A 413 20.00 19.87 -14.66
N PRO A 414 21.13 19.46 -14.07
CA PRO A 414 22.44 20.00 -14.45
C PRO A 414 22.78 19.79 -15.94
N ALA A 415 22.42 18.61 -16.49
CA ALA A 415 22.64 18.32 -17.90
C ALA A 415 21.87 19.31 -18.81
N VAL A 416 20.61 19.58 -18.49
CA VAL A 416 19.79 20.56 -19.23
C VAL A 416 20.34 21.98 -19.14
N LEU A 417 20.79 22.41 -17.98
CA LEU A 417 21.41 23.74 -17.81
C LEU A 417 22.68 23.85 -18.68
N THR A 418 23.45 22.76 -18.76
CA THR A 418 24.63 22.69 -19.64
C THR A 418 24.23 22.78 -21.11
N VAL A 419 23.20 22.05 -21.54
CA VAL A 419 22.66 22.11 -22.90
C VAL A 419 22.13 23.51 -23.24
N ALA A 420 21.40 24.14 -22.32
CA ALA A 420 20.89 25.48 -22.50
C ALA A 420 22.04 26.52 -22.69
N ALA A 421 23.05 26.42 -21.82
CA ALA A 421 24.25 27.26 -21.96
C ALA A 421 24.99 27.00 -23.29
N ALA A 422 25.19 25.74 -23.62
CA ALA A 422 25.80 25.34 -24.88
C ALA A 422 25.02 25.87 -26.11
N THR A 423 23.67 25.77 -26.06
CA THR A 423 22.79 26.31 -27.11
C THR A 423 22.98 27.79 -27.28
N PHE A 424 23.04 28.56 -26.17
CA PHE A 424 23.27 29.99 -26.19
C PHE A 424 24.60 30.34 -26.86
N PHE A 425 25.71 29.71 -26.39
CA PHE A 425 27.04 29.99 -26.92
C PHE A 425 27.21 29.54 -28.39
N LEU A 426 26.63 28.39 -28.75
CA LEU A 426 26.69 27.88 -30.12
C LEU A 426 26.04 28.83 -31.12
N TRP A 427 24.81 29.28 -30.83
CA TRP A 427 24.08 30.21 -31.72
C TRP A 427 24.60 31.63 -31.68
N ARG A 428 25.18 32.07 -30.56
CA ARG A 428 25.69 33.44 -30.44
C ARG A 428 27.07 33.63 -31.11
N PHE A 429 27.93 32.59 -31.07
CA PHE A 429 29.32 32.71 -31.45
C PHE A 429 29.75 31.82 -32.65
N PHE A 430 29.12 30.68 -32.85
CA PHE A 430 29.56 29.72 -33.88
C PHE A 430 28.60 29.61 -35.07
N LEU A 431 27.30 29.76 -34.87
CA LEU A 431 26.29 29.61 -35.91
C LEU A 431 25.57 30.93 -36.24
N ALA A 432 26.15 32.05 -35.83
CA ALA A 432 25.57 33.40 -36.01
C ALA A 432 25.24 33.70 -37.50
N ASP A 433 26.08 33.25 -38.41
CA ASP A 433 25.93 33.51 -39.85
C ASP A 433 24.76 32.73 -40.51
N LEU A 434 24.23 31.71 -39.81
CA LEU A 434 23.08 30.93 -40.30
C LEU A 434 21.75 31.55 -39.95
N VAL A 435 21.75 32.63 -39.13
CA VAL A 435 20.52 33.28 -38.65
C VAL A 435 20.26 34.54 -39.44
N PRO A 436 19.19 34.63 -40.26
CA PRO A 436 18.79 35.87 -40.90
C PRO A 436 18.16 36.78 -39.84
N GLY A 437 18.89 37.72 -39.29
CA GLY A 437 18.49 38.65 -38.26
C GLY A 437 19.51 38.75 -37.11
N ASP A 438 19.04 39.06 -35.89
CA ASP A 438 19.97 39.19 -34.77
C ASP A 438 20.25 37.80 -34.14
N PRO A 439 21.51 37.30 -34.21
CA PRO A 439 21.91 36.01 -33.65
C PRO A 439 21.69 35.92 -32.13
N LEU A 440 21.75 37.05 -31.41
CA LEU A 440 21.51 37.09 -29.96
C LEU A 440 20.04 36.80 -29.66
N LEU A 441 19.12 37.37 -30.47
CA LEU A 441 17.70 37.15 -30.37
C LEU A 441 17.36 35.66 -30.51
N PHE A 442 17.92 35.02 -31.53
CA PHE A 442 17.73 33.59 -31.79
C PHE A 442 18.33 32.74 -30.67
N ALA A 443 19.56 33.06 -30.24
CA ALA A 443 20.25 32.37 -29.15
C ALA A 443 19.43 32.42 -27.82
N LEU A 444 18.88 33.57 -27.45
CA LEU A 444 18.03 33.74 -26.27
C LEU A 444 16.73 32.93 -26.40
N THR A 445 16.05 33.05 -27.55
CA THR A 445 14.81 32.33 -27.80
C THR A 445 14.98 30.81 -27.72
N ALA A 446 16.04 30.28 -28.37
CA ALA A 446 16.36 28.85 -28.32
C ALA A 446 16.72 28.40 -26.89
N THR A 447 17.50 29.19 -26.17
CA THR A 447 17.87 28.91 -24.77
C THR A 447 16.63 28.86 -23.85
N ILE A 448 15.73 29.84 -23.97
CA ILE A 448 14.47 29.87 -23.22
C ILE A 448 13.63 28.62 -23.55
N SER A 449 13.53 28.28 -24.86
CA SER A 449 12.80 27.10 -25.32
C SER A 449 13.35 25.80 -24.72
N VAL A 450 14.69 25.65 -24.69
CA VAL A 450 15.36 24.50 -24.05
C VAL A 450 15.04 24.46 -22.55
N LEU A 451 15.19 25.55 -21.82
CA LEU A 451 14.90 25.60 -20.38
C LEU A 451 13.44 25.25 -20.06
N VAL A 452 12.51 25.65 -20.91
CA VAL A 452 11.08 25.39 -20.71
C VAL A 452 10.73 23.95 -21.07
N VAL A 453 11.15 23.45 -22.26
CA VAL A 453 10.78 22.10 -22.73
C VAL A 453 11.42 20.99 -21.91
N ALA A 454 12.57 21.26 -21.35
CA ALA A 454 13.34 20.26 -20.61
C ALA A 454 12.85 20.02 -19.18
N CYS A 455 11.77 20.68 -18.77
CA CYS A 455 11.21 20.38 -17.45
C CYS A 455 10.69 18.95 -17.34
N PRO A 456 11.19 18.14 -16.40
CA PRO A 456 10.72 16.76 -16.20
C PRO A 456 9.44 16.68 -15.33
N CYS A 457 8.46 17.57 -15.57
CA CYS A 457 7.25 17.69 -14.73
C CYS A 457 6.45 16.39 -14.65
N ALA A 458 6.32 15.68 -15.78
CA ALA A 458 5.62 14.42 -15.85
C ALA A 458 6.34 13.29 -15.10
N LEU A 459 7.66 13.38 -14.95
CA LEU A 459 8.48 12.34 -14.33
C LEU A 459 8.22 12.20 -12.84
N GLY A 460 8.08 13.32 -12.12
CA GLY A 460 7.75 13.33 -10.69
C GLY A 460 6.37 12.73 -10.38
N LEU A 461 5.47 12.64 -11.38
CA LEU A 461 4.13 12.06 -11.25
C LEU A 461 4.03 10.62 -11.79
N ALA A 462 4.99 10.19 -12.59
CA ALA A 462 4.92 8.95 -13.35
C ALA A 462 4.70 7.71 -12.47
N SER A 463 5.47 7.58 -11.39
CA SER A 463 5.39 6.46 -10.45
C SER A 463 4.30 6.66 -9.39
N PRO A 464 4.26 7.78 -8.62
CA PRO A 464 3.28 7.93 -7.54
C PRO A 464 1.84 7.83 -8.02
N THR A 465 1.51 8.43 -9.18
CA THR A 465 0.13 8.41 -9.68
C THR A 465 -0.33 7.00 -10.07
N ALA A 466 0.53 6.23 -10.75
CA ALA A 466 0.18 4.87 -11.16
C ALA A 466 0.06 3.93 -9.95
N ILE A 467 0.96 4.05 -8.98
CA ILE A 467 0.95 3.26 -7.74
C ILE A 467 -0.30 3.58 -6.92
N THR A 468 -0.58 4.86 -6.66
CA THR A 468 -1.77 5.28 -5.89
C THR A 468 -3.08 4.80 -6.53
N VAL A 469 -3.21 4.93 -7.86
CA VAL A 469 -4.41 4.42 -8.58
C VAL A 469 -4.45 2.91 -8.54
N GLY A 470 -3.32 2.23 -8.67
CA GLY A 470 -3.21 0.77 -8.63
C GLY A 470 -3.59 0.18 -7.29
N ILE A 471 -3.01 0.72 -6.20
CA ILE A 471 -3.32 0.32 -4.82
C ILE A 471 -4.79 0.61 -4.49
N GLY A 472 -5.30 1.79 -4.86
CA GLY A 472 -6.71 2.10 -4.68
C GLY A 472 -7.63 1.13 -5.45
N ARG A 473 -7.24 0.72 -6.66
CA ARG A 473 -7.99 -0.28 -7.41
C ARG A 473 -7.89 -1.68 -6.82
N ALA A 474 -6.72 -2.07 -6.29
CA ALA A 474 -6.53 -3.33 -5.57
C ALA A 474 -7.46 -3.39 -4.36
N ALA A 475 -7.47 -2.35 -3.53
CA ALA A 475 -8.33 -2.27 -2.35
C ALA A 475 -9.83 -2.36 -2.69
N GLU A 476 -10.32 -1.69 -3.77
CA GLU A 476 -11.70 -1.83 -4.28
C GLU A 476 -12.04 -3.27 -4.70
N LEU A 477 -11.05 -4.10 -4.96
CA LEU A 477 -11.20 -5.50 -5.35
C LEU A 477 -11.01 -6.48 -4.19
N GLY A 478 -10.79 -5.99 -2.97
CA GLY A 478 -10.50 -6.82 -1.81
C GLY A 478 -9.07 -7.33 -1.76
N VAL A 479 -8.16 -6.72 -2.50
CA VAL A 479 -6.72 -7.02 -2.50
C VAL A 479 -5.99 -5.87 -1.81
N LEU A 480 -5.50 -6.11 -0.61
CA LEU A 480 -4.75 -5.13 0.16
C LEU A 480 -3.26 -5.32 -0.09
N VAL A 481 -2.59 -4.28 -0.51
CA VAL A 481 -1.14 -4.27 -0.75
C VAL A 481 -0.50 -3.39 0.29
N LYS A 482 0.49 -3.88 1.04
CA LYS A 482 1.14 -3.12 2.12
C LYS A 482 2.19 -2.13 1.64
N SER A 483 2.80 -2.39 0.48
CA SER A 483 3.88 -1.54 0.00
C SER A 483 3.95 -1.48 -1.53
N GLY A 484 4.55 -0.42 -2.05
CA GLY A 484 4.86 -0.32 -3.48
C GLY A 484 5.98 -1.28 -3.88
N GLU A 485 6.84 -1.67 -2.94
CA GLU A 485 7.86 -2.70 -3.10
C GLU A 485 7.23 -4.07 -3.39
N ALA A 486 6.13 -4.42 -2.71
CA ALA A 486 5.37 -5.63 -2.96
C ALA A 486 4.82 -5.70 -4.39
N LEU A 487 4.33 -4.56 -4.94
CA LEU A 487 3.94 -4.47 -6.35
C LEU A 487 5.12 -4.71 -7.29
N GLU A 488 6.28 -4.14 -6.96
CA GLU A 488 7.50 -4.28 -7.77
C GLU A 488 8.04 -5.72 -7.73
N ALA A 489 8.07 -6.34 -6.54
CA ALA A 489 8.46 -7.74 -6.36
C ALA A 489 7.49 -8.68 -7.11
N SER A 490 6.18 -8.40 -7.05
CA SER A 490 5.15 -9.19 -7.75
C SER A 490 5.32 -9.20 -9.28
N GLU A 491 5.94 -8.18 -9.88
CA GLU A 491 6.24 -8.19 -11.31
C GLU A 491 7.31 -9.20 -11.69
N LYS A 492 8.28 -9.42 -10.79
CA LYS A 492 9.44 -10.28 -11.02
C LYS A 492 9.15 -11.76 -10.70
N LEU A 493 8.03 -12.05 -10.07
CA LEU A 493 7.64 -13.41 -9.69
C LEU A 493 7.66 -14.38 -10.88
N ASN A 494 8.22 -15.57 -10.64
CA ASN A 494 8.22 -16.69 -11.57
C ASN A 494 7.67 -17.99 -10.96
N THR A 495 7.56 -18.03 -9.64
CA THR A 495 7.12 -19.22 -8.88
C THR A 495 6.05 -18.82 -7.87
N VAL A 496 4.98 -19.63 -7.77
CA VAL A 496 3.92 -19.46 -6.75
C VAL A 496 3.82 -20.75 -5.97
N VAL A 497 3.99 -20.67 -4.67
CA VAL A 497 3.90 -21.79 -3.72
C VAL A 497 2.63 -21.64 -2.91
N PHE A 498 1.74 -22.61 -3.00
CA PHE A 498 0.52 -22.66 -2.18
C PHE A 498 0.72 -23.57 -0.98
N ASP A 499 0.32 -23.11 0.21
CA ASP A 499 0.01 -24.07 1.26
C ASP A 499 -1.20 -24.92 0.87
N LYS A 500 -1.29 -26.12 1.39
CA LYS A 500 -2.45 -26.98 1.13
C LYS A 500 -3.64 -26.59 2.00
N THR A 501 -3.46 -26.70 3.32
CA THR A 501 -4.56 -26.67 4.30
C THR A 501 -5.05 -25.26 4.55
N GLY A 502 -6.36 -25.01 4.40
CA GLY A 502 -6.92 -23.66 4.56
C GLY A 502 -6.63 -22.71 3.39
N THR A 503 -5.76 -23.12 2.44
CA THR A 503 -5.37 -22.31 1.27
C THR A 503 -5.93 -22.91 -0.02
N LEU A 504 -5.43 -24.06 -0.49
CA LEU A 504 -6.02 -24.78 -1.62
C LEU A 504 -7.31 -25.50 -1.22
N THR A 505 -7.39 -25.92 0.04
CA THR A 505 -8.55 -26.58 0.64
C THR A 505 -9.27 -25.64 1.59
N VAL A 506 -10.49 -26.03 2.00
CA VAL A 506 -11.34 -25.21 2.88
C VAL A 506 -10.77 -25.12 4.30
N GLY A 507 -9.88 -26.06 4.70
CA GLY A 507 -9.31 -26.13 6.06
C GLY A 507 -10.30 -26.63 7.11
N ARG A 508 -11.43 -27.17 6.68
CA ARG A 508 -12.45 -27.78 7.53
C ARG A 508 -12.75 -29.17 7.01
N PRO A 509 -12.12 -30.22 7.60
CA PRO A 509 -12.39 -31.58 7.21
C PRO A 509 -13.89 -31.90 7.31
N GLU A 510 -14.39 -32.65 6.36
CA GLU A 510 -15.78 -33.16 6.35
C GLU A 510 -15.80 -34.69 6.21
N VAL A 511 -16.81 -35.32 6.85
CA VAL A 511 -17.04 -36.76 6.65
C VAL A 511 -17.62 -37.00 5.27
N THR A 512 -16.89 -37.74 4.45
CA THR A 512 -17.24 -38.03 3.05
C THR A 512 -17.75 -39.46 2.87
N ASP A 513 -17.26 -40.41 3.67
CA ASP A 513 -17.60 -41.81 3.58
C ASP A 513 -17.93 -42.35 4.96
N ILE A 514 -18.97 -43.21 5.01
CA ILE A 514 -19.39 -43.88 6.22
C ILE A 514 -19.58 -45.36 5.82
N LEU A 515 -18.72 -46.21 6.33
CA LEU A 515 -18.74 -47.65 6.01
C LEU A 515 -18.95 -48.47 7.28
N PRO A 516 -20.21 -48.81 7.60
CA PRO A 516 -20.53 -49.58 8.79
C PRO A 516 -20.27 -51.10 8.61
N PHE A 517 -19.84 -51.75 9.69
CA PHE A 517 -19.63 -53.21 9.76
C PHE A 517 -20.40 -53.78 10.95
N GLY A 518 -21.54 -54.42 10.67
CA GLY A 518 -22.38 -55.03 11.70
C GLY A 518 -23.24 -54.09 12.52
N VAL A 519 -23.21 -52.77 12.22
CA VAL A 519 -24.07 -51.71 12.73
C VAL A 519 -24.62 -50.94 11.54
N ASP A 520 -25.58 -50.06 11.75
CA ASP A 520 -26.00 -49.08 10.71
C ASP A 520 -25.17 -47.82 10.72
N GLU A 521 -25.34 -46.94 9.72
CA GLU A 521 -24.58 -45.67 9.60
C GLU A 521 -24.85 -44.71 10.76
N ARG A 522 -26.10 -44.66 11.22
CA ARG A 522 -26.47 -43.80 12.36
C ARG A 522 -25.82 -44.25 13.65
N GLU A 523 -25.76 -45.55 13.88
CA GLU A 523 -25.13 -46.15 15.06
C GLU A 523 -23.60 -45.96 14.99
N LEU A 524 -23.00 -46.10 13.82
CA LEU A 524 -21.57 -45.85 13.63
C LEU A 524 -21.22 -44.41 13.96
N LEU A 525 -21.99 -43.41 13.44
CA LEU A 525 -21.80 -42.02 13.73
C LEU A 525 -22.09 -41.65 15.19
N ARG A 526 -23.07 -42.32 15.81
CA ARG A 526 -23.40 -42.15 17.24
C ARG A 526 -22.21 -42.54 18.11
N ILE A 527 -21.60 -43.67 17.83
CA ILE A 527 -20.43 -44.20 18.56
C ILE A 527 -19.20 -43.32 18.27
N ALA A 528 -18.86 -43.10 17.00
CA ALA A 528 -17.68 -42.33 16.60
C ALA A 528 -17.76 -40.92 17.13
N GLY A 529 -18.92 -40.27 16.99
CA GLY A 529 -19.14 -38.91 17.51
C GLY A 529 -19.07 -38.85 19.03
N GLY A 530 -19.53 -39.88 19.73
CA GLY A 530 -19.43 -39.97 21.20
C GLY A 530 -17.98 -40.09 21.68
N ILE A 531 -17.15 -40.86 21.00
CA ILE A 531 -15.73 -41.01 21.30
C ILE A 531 -14.99 -39.69 21.06
N GLU A 532 -15.28 -39.04 19.93
CA GLU A 532 -14.61 -37.84 19.47
C GLU A 532 -15.15 -36.54 20.11
N ALA A 533 -16.24 -36.59 20.86
CA ALA A 533 -16.91 -35.42 21.42
C ALA A 533 -16.02 -34.52 22.33
N ASN A 534 -15.02 -35.15 22.96
CA ASN A 534 -14.08 -34.49 23.84
C ASN A 534 -12.69 -34.23 23.21
N SER A 535 -12.54 -34.55 21.92
CA SER A 535 -11.29 -34.34 21.18
C SER A 535 -11.26 -32.97 20.52
N GLU A 536 -10.16 -32.25 20.66
CA GLU A 536 -9.92 -30.97 19.98
C GLU A 536 -9.35 -31.14 18.56
N HIS A 537 -9.22 -32.37 18.08
CA HIS A 537 -8.64 -32.61 16.76
C HIS A 537 -9.64 -32.26 15.63
N PRO A 538 -9.21 -31.57 14.53
CA PRO A 538 -10.11 -31.19 13.44
C PRO A 538 -10.89 -32.34 12.79
N LEU A 539 -10.31 -33.57 12.73
CA LEU A 539 -11.00 -34.74 12.24
C LEU A 539 -12.13 -35.19 13.19
N ALA A 540 -11.92 -35.07 14.49
CA ALA A 540 -12.92 -35.36 15.51
C ALA A 540 -14.11 -34.39 15.39
N GLU A 541 -13.84 -33.09 15.26
CA GLU A 541 -14.87 -32.10 15.06
C GLU A 541 -15.72 -32.38 13.81
N ALA A 542 -15.10 -32.87 12.73
CA ALA A 542 -15.80 -33.26 11.50
C ALA A 542 -16.82 -34.37 11.76
N VAL A 543 -16.44 -35.41 12.51
CA VAL A 543 -17.32 -36.54 12.87
C VAL A 543 -18.47 -36.09 13.75
N VAL A 544 -18.17 -35.30 14.80
CA VAL A 544 -19.17 -34.75 15.71
C VAL A 544 -20.16 -33.83 14.99
N ARG A 545 -19.67 -32.96 14.12
CA ARG A 545 -20.49 -32.04 13.31
C ARG A 545 -21.41 -32.80 12.37
N LYS A 546 -20.90 -33.84 11.71
CA LYS A 546 -21.70 -34.73 10.85
C LYS A 546 -22.82 -35.40 11.61
N ALA A 547 -22.52 -36.05 12.74
CA ALA A 547 -23.52 -36.69 13.59
C ALA A 547 -24.62 -35.70 14.05
N ARG A 548 -24.23 -34.50 14.52
CA ARG A 548 -25.18 -33.46 14.95
C ARG A 548 -26.04 -32.93 13.81
N SER A 549 -25.46 -32.75 12.62
CA SER A 549 -26.20 -32.28 11.44
C SER A 549 -27.28 -33.23 10.97
N GLU A 550 -27.13 -34.53 11.25
CA GLU A 550 -28.11 -35.59 10.97
C GLU A 550 -29.09 -35.83 12.13
N GLY A 551 -29.03 -34.99 13.19
CA GLY A 551 -29.90 -35.12 14.36
C GLY A 551 -29.64 -36.44 15.13
N ILE A 552 -28.38 -36.83 15.23
CA ILE A 552 -27.98 -38.03 16.00
C ILE A 552 -27.51 -37.58 17.37
N ASP A 553 -28.12 -38.13 18.42
CA ASP A 553 -27.66 -37.97 19.78
C ASP A 553 -26.40 -38.79 19.99
N LEU A 554 -25.33 -38.18 20.45
CA LEU A 554 -24.01 -38.81 20.61
C LEU A 554 -24.04 -39.79 21.79
N ALA A 555 -23.32 -40.90 21.68
CA ALA A 555 -23.10 -41.80 22.78
C ALA A 555 -22.30 -41.12 23.90
N GLU A 556 -22.68 -41.36 25.16
CA GLU A 556 -21.97 -40.80 26.30
C GLU A 556 -20.68 -41.60 26.57
N ALA A 557 -19.55 -40.88 26.53
CA ALA A 557 -18.24 -41.48 26.84
C ALA A 557 -17.93 -41.26 28.34
N THR A 558 -17.66 -42.33 29.07
CA THR A 558 -17.34 -42.30 30.50
C THR A 558 -15.86 -42.20 30.79
N SER A 559 -14.98 -42.45 29.81
CA SER A 559 -13.53 -42.21 29.85
C SER A 559 -13.06 -41.62 28.53
N PHE A 560 -11.92 -40.91 28.54
CA PHE A 560 -11.34 -40.31 27.34
C PHE A 560 -9.83 -40.22 27.49
N GLU A 561 -9.09 -40.81 26.52
CA GLU A 561 -7.65 -40.71 26.45
C GLU A 561 -7.23 -40.45 25.00
N ALA A 562 -6.59 -39.31 24.73
CA ALA A 562 -6.05 -38.98 23.43
C ALA A 562 -4.60 -39.50 23.28
N LEU A 563 -4.36 -40.30 22.27
CA LEU A 563 -3.04 -40.85 21.93
C LEU A 563 -2.50 -40.12 20.70
N GLY A 564 -1.56 -39.20 20.91
CA GLY A 564 -1.00 -38.31 19.87
C GLY A 564 -0.57 -39.06 18.61
N GLY A 565 -1.13 -38.65 17.46
CA GLY A 565 -0.84 -39.24 16.13
C GLY A 565 -1.42 -40.62 15.88
N LYS A 566 -2.21 -41.20 16.83
CA LYS A 566 -2.79 -42.55 16.69
C LYS A 566 -4.31 -42.52 16.74
N GLY A 567 -4.92 -41.80 17.66
CA GLY A 567 -6.36 -41.72 17.82
C GLY A 567 -6.79 -41.55 19.27
N VAL A 568 -8.00 -41.96 19.60
CA VAL A 568 -8.65 -41.74 20.88
C VAL A 568 -9.18 -43.06 21.43
N LEU A 569 -9.02 -43.25 22.73
CA LEU A 569 -9.65 -44.31 23.50
C LEU A 569 -10.76 -43.74 24.37
N ALA A 570 -11.85 -44.48 24.48
CA ALA A 570 -12.97 -44.09 25.32
C ALA A 570 -13.71 -45.35 25.81
N GLU A 571 -14.58 -45.19 26.77
CA GLU A 571 -15.56 -46.23 27.18
C GLU A 571 -16.97 -45.69 26.86
N ILE A 572 -17.70 -46.47 26.06
CA ILE A 572 -19.09 -46.21 25.65
C ILE A 572 -19.99 -47.31 26.18
N GLU A 573 -20.97 -46.95 27.00
CA GLU A 573 -21.95 -47.90 27.57
C GLU A 573 -21.30 -49.08 28.30
N GLY A 574 -20.17 -48.83 29.01
CA GLY A 574 -19.43 -49.89 29.70
C GLY A 574 -18.62 -50.82 28.80
N ARG A 575 -18.34 -50.41 27.55
CA ARG A 575 -17.56 -51.16 26.56
C ARG A 575 -16.38 -50.31 26.07
N ASP A 576 -15.21 -50.92 25.99
CA ASP A 576 -14.03 -50.27 25.39
C ASP A 576 -14.30 -49.86 23.96
N ALA A 577 -13.99 -48.62 23.63
CA ALA A 577 -14.18 -48.05 22.32
C ALA A 577 -12.92 -47.27 21.87
N ALA A 578 -12.66 -47.27 20.57
CA ALA A 578 -11.53 -46.53 20.01
C ALA A 578 -11.87 -45.96 18.64
N VAL A 579 -11.35 -44.75 18.37
CA VAL A 579 -11.30 -44.16 17.02
C VAL A 579 -9.86 -43.79 16.69
N GLY A 580 -9.33 -44.25 15.55
CA GLY A 580 -7.97 -43.90 15.15
C GLY A 580 -7.49 -44.63 13.90
N ASN A 581 -6.17 -44.67 13.75
CA ASN A 581 -5.51 -45.25 12.60
C ASN A 581 -5.17 -46.74 12.82
N ARG A 582 -4.58 -47.41 11.79
CA ARG A 582 -4.15 -48.81 11.87
C ARG A 582 -3.16 -49.07 13.01
N ILE A 583 -2.32 -48.08 13.36
CA ILE A 583 -1.30 -48.26 14.41
C ILE A 583 -1.99 -48.46 15.76
N LEU A 584 -2.98 -47.65 16.07
CA LEU A 584 -3.76 -47.73 17.30
C LEU A 584 -4.44 -49.10 17.43
N LEU A 585 -5.13 -49.55 16.39
CA LEU A 585 -5.85 -50.83 16.43
C LEU A 585 -4.90 -52.00 16.59
N ARG A 586 -3.72 -51.96 15.98
CA ARG A 586 -2.68 -53.01 16.12
C ARG A 586 -2.14 -53.03 17.55
N GLU A 587 -1.91 -51.91 18.19
CA GLU A 587 -1.48 -51.85 19.59
C GLU A 587 -2.52 -52.37 20.56
N LEU A 588 -3.81 -52.20 20.22
CA LEU A 588 -4.92 -52.74 20.96
C LEU A 588 -5.17 -54.23 20.67
N GLY A 589 -4.39 -54.87 19.78
CA GLY A 589 -4.59 -56.26 19.40
C GLY A 589 -5.84 -56.54 18.56
N ILE A 590 -6.43 -55.49 17.96
CA ILE A 590 -7.65 -55.61 17.14
C ILE A 590 -7.24 -55.92 15.70
N ALA A 591 -7.65 -57.11 15.22
CA ALA A 591 -7.38 -57.51 13.87
C ALA A 591 -8.25 -56.77 12.86
N VAL A 592 -7.64 -56.29 11.75
CA VAL A 592 -8.34 -55.68 10.62
C VAL A 592 -8.71 -56.79 9.62
N PRO A 593 -10.01 -57.03 9.36
CA PRO A 593 -10.43 -58.02 8.38
C PRO A 593 -10.03 -57.60 6.95
N GLU A 594 -9.79 -58.57 6.05
CA GLU A 594 -9.37 -58.29 4.65
C GLU A 594 -10.38 -57.39 3.91
N GLY A 595 -11.67 -57.56 4.12
CA GLY A 595 -12.70 -56.72 3.53
C GLY A 595 -12.67 -55.25 4.04
N THR A 596 -12.29 -55.04 5.31
CA THR A 596 -12.10 -53.72 5.91
C THR A 596 -10.83 -53.09 5.37
N GLU A 597 -9.74 -53.84 5.21
CA GLU A 597 -8.49 -53.33 4.64
C GLU A 597 -8.68 -52.80 3.21
N ALA A 598 -9.44 -53.49 2.37
CA ALA A 598 -9.77 -53.04 1.02
C ALA A 598 -10.58 -51.74 1.03
N ALA A 599 -11.50 -51.58 2.00
CA ALA A 599 -12.27 -50.34 2.17
C ALA A 599 -11.38 -49.15 2.63
N ILE A 600 -10.47 -49.43 3.56
CA ILE A 600 -9.51 -48.39 4.03
C ILE A 600 -8.60 -47.96 2.88
N LEU A 601 -8.02 -48.92 2.13
CA LEU A 601 -7.15 -48.62 0.99
C LEU A 601 -7.88 -47.79 -0.05
N ARG A 602 -9.14 -48.07 -0.35
CA ARG A 602 -9.94 -47.28 -1.28
C ARG A 602 -10.10 -45.82 -0.80
N ILE A 603 -10.43 -45.60 0.47
CA ILE A 603 -10.55 -44.25 1.06
C ILE A 603 -9.20 -43.51 0.97
N GLU A 604 -8.10 -44.21 1.29
CA GLU A 604 -6.76 -43.61 1.24
C GLU A 604 -6.28 -43.34 -0.20
N GLU A 605 -6.63 -44.20 -1.16
CA GLU A 605 -6.38 -44.03 -2.60
C GLU A 605 -7.16 -42.82 -3.16
N GLU A 606 -8.27 -42.44 -2.55
CA GLU A 606 -9.04 -41.26 -2.85
C GLU A 606 -8.52 -39.98 -2.11
N GLY A 607 -7.39 -40.09 -1.38
CA GLY A 607 -6.80 -38.95 -0.63
C GLY A 607 -7.48 -38.57 0.66
N LYS A 608 -8.33 -39.42 1.16
CA LYS A 608 -9.10 -39.21 2.37
C LYS A 608 -8.42 -39.87 3.57
N THR A 609 -8.68 -39.37 4.76
CA THR A 609 -8.21 -39.99 6.00
C THR A 609 -9.23 -41.01 6.46
N ALA A 610 -8.82 -42.26 6.60
CA ALA A 610 -9.67 -43.30 7.14
C ALA A 610 -9.56 -43.37 8.66
N LEU A 611 -10.64 -43.09 9.37
CA LEU A 611 -10.79 -43.25 10.81
C LEU A 611 -11.47 -44.60 11.07
N LEU A 612 -10.75 -45.49 11.74
CA LEU A 612 -11.28 -46.82 12.11
C LEU A 612 -11.95 -46.70 13.47
N VAL A 613 -13.20 -47.17 13.52
CA VAL A 613 -14.02 -47.18 14.74
C VAL A 613 -14.10 -48.59 15.27
N ALA A 614 -13.69 -48.79 16.50
CA ALA A 614 -13.74 -50.10 17.17
C ALA A 614 -14.58 -50.00 18.45
N LEU A 615 -15.32 -51.07 18.74
CA LEU A 615 -16.13 -51.23 19.94
C LEU A 615 -16.00 -52.67 20.46
N ALA A 616 -15.77 -52.82 21.76
CA ALA A 616 -15.61 -54.12 22.42
C ALA A 616 -14.61 -55.06 21.70
N GLY A 617 -13.45 -54.54 21.27
CA GLY A 617 -12.38 -55.27 20.62
C GLY A 617 -12.66 -55.67 19.15
N ARG A 618 -13.67 -55.09 18.50
CA ARG A 618 -14.01 -55.34 17.08
C ARG A 618 -14.18 -54.05 16.31
N ILE A 619 -13.78 -54.04 15.04
CA ILE A 619 -14.05 -52.92 14.14
C ILE A 619 -15.54 -52.92 13.80
N VAL A 620 -16.23 -51.80 14.08
CA VAL A 620 -17.64 -51.56 13.78
C VAL A 620 -17.85 -50.67 12.55
N GLY A 621 -16.79 -50.01 12.06
CA GLY A 621 -16.85 -49.25 10.82
C GLY A 621 -15.61 -48.44 10.54
N VAL A 622 -15.62 -47.77 9.36
CA VAL A 622 -14.62 -46.83 8.92
C VAL A 622 -15.33 -45.53 8.51
N VAL A 623 -14.80 -44.40 8.95
CA VAL A 623 -15.27 -43.10 8.58
C VAL A 623 -14.18 -42.42 7.74
N GLY A 624 -14.49 -42.09 6.51
CA GLY A 624 -13.62 -41.35 5.63
C GLY A 624 -13.80 -39.85 5.84
N VAL A 625 -12.71 -39.13 6.06
CA VAL A 625 -12.73 -37.68 6.26
C VAL A 625 -11.77 -37.04 5.28
N ALA A 626 -12.22 -35.98 4.61
CA ALA A 626 -11.40 -35.22 3.66
C ALA A 626 -11.57 -33.71 3.85
N ASP A 627 -10.53 -33.01 3.53
CA ASP A 627 -10.58 -31.53 3.41
C ASP A 627 -10.81 -31.16 1.95
N ALA A 628 -11.98 -30.61 1.65
CA ALA A 628 -12.41 -30.33 0.28
C ALA A 628 -11.61 -29.19 -0.35
N LEU A 629 -11.34 -29.28 -1.66
CA LEU A 629 -10.78 -28.15 -2.41
C LEU A 629 -11.72 -26.96 -2.41
N LYS A 630 -11.16 -25.74 -2.31
CA LYS A 630 -11.93 -24.52 -2.55
C LYS A 630 -12.41 -24.48 -4.00
N LYS A 631 -13.56 -23.88 -4.19
CA LYS A 631 -14.30 -23.88 -5.48
C LYS A 631 -13.44 -23.48 -6.69
N ASN A 632 -12.54 -22.51 -6.51
CA ASN A 632 -11.77 -21.91 -7.60
C ASN A 632 -10.28 -22.32 -7.63
N SER A 633 -9.87 -23.33 -6.82
CA SER A 633 -8.47 -23.76 -6.71
C SER A 633 -7.89 -24.22 -8.05
N VAL A 634 -8.62 -25.10 -8.74
CA VAL A 634 -8.20 -25.63 -10.06
C VAL A 634 -8.08 -24.54 -11.10
N GLU A 635 -9.06 -23.62 -11.15
CA GLU A 635 -9.05 -22.52 -12.10
C GLU A 635 -7.91 -21.52 -11.81
N ALA A 636 -7.66 -21.21 -10.55
CA ALA A 636 -6.59 -20.29 -10.14
C ALA A 636 -5.21 -20.84 -10.51
N VAL A 637 -4.94 -22.12 -10.20
CA VAL A 637 -3.70 -22.81 -10.59
C VAL A 637 -3.53 -22.83 -12.11
N GLY A 638 -4.59 -23.17 -12.86
CA GLY A 638 -4.55 -23.19 -14.32
C GLY A 638 -4.25 -21.82 -14.92
N ARG A 639 -4.82 -20.75 -14.36
CA ARG A 639 -4.55 -19.37 -14.82
C ARG A 639 -3.12 -18.92 -14.50
N LEU A 640 -2.59 -19.24 -13.32
CA LEU A 640 -1.19 -18.94 -12.98
C LEU A 640 -0.21 -19.65 -13.91
N LYS A 641 -0.44 -20.92 -14.21
CA LYS A 641 0.34 -21.67 -15.21
C LYS A 641 0.25 -21.05 -16.60
N ALA A 642 -0.94 -20.64 -17.03
CA ALA A 642 -1.14 -19.92 -18.30
C ALA A 642 -0.43 -18.55 -18.35
N MET A 643 -0.21 -17.91 -17.21
CA MET A 643 0.60 -16.69 -17.06
C MET A 643 2.12 -16.94 -17.05
N GLY A 644 2.54 -18.22 -17.12
CA GLY A 644 3.95 -18.63 -17.16
C GLY A 644 4.59 -18.87 -15.80
N PHE A 645 3.80 -18.99 -14.72
CA PHE A 645 4.32 -19.33 -13.40
C PHE A 645 4.54 -20.82 -13.23
N GLU A 646 5.61 -21.20 -12.53
CA GLU A 646 5.72 -22.49 -11.92
C GLU A 646 4.86 -22.49 -10.65
N VAL A 647 3.94 -23.46 -10.51
CA VAL A 647 3.06 -23.54 -9.35
C VAL A 647 3.43 -24.79 -8.55
N LEU A 648 3.71 -24.60 -7.26
CA LEU A 648 4.07 -25.62 -6.31
C LEU A 648 3.03 -25.70 -5.19
N MET A 649 2.96 -26.84 -4.55
CA MET A 649 2.22 -27.02 -3.30
C MET A 649 3.18 -27.45 -2.19
N ILE A 650 2.98 -26.92 -0.98
CA ILE A 650 3.70 -27.33 0.23
C ILE A 650 2.71 -27.80 1.28
N THR A 651 3.03 -28.85 1.99
CA THR A 651 2.15 -29.43 3.01
C THR A 651 2.92 -30.27 4.03
N GLY A 652 2.39 -30.37 5.25
CA GLY A 652 2.83 -31.35 6.25
C GLY A 652 2.33 -32.77 6.01
N ASP A 653 1.43 -32.98 5.05
CA ASP A 653 0.89 -34.28 4.75
C ASP A 653 1.93 -35.20 4.11
N ASN A 654 1.63 -36.52 4.13
CA ASN A 654 2.44 -37.52 3.42
C ASN A 654 2.32 -37.35 1.89
N PRO A 655 3.30 -37.87 1.12
CA PRO A 655 3.35 -37.69 -0.33
C PRO A 655 2.14 -38.29 -1.08
N SER A 656 1.50 -39.30 -0.55
CA SER A 656 0.33 -39.95 -1.19
C SER A 656 -0.88 -39.00 -1.18
N THR A 657 -1.26 -38.50 0.00
CA THR A 657 -2.35 -37.53 0.16
C THR A 657 -2.08 -36.24 -0.59
N ALA A 658 -0.87 -35.75 -0.50
CA ALA A 658 -0.45 -34.53 -1.20
C ALA A 658 -0.50 -34.68 -2.73
N GLY A 659 -0.12 -35.90 -3.23
CA GLY A 659 -0.14 -36.20 -4.67
C GLY A 659 -1.55 -36.19 -5.27
N ILE A 660 -2.57 -36.53 -4.51
CA ILE A 660 -3.97 -36.51 -4.97
C ILE A 660 -4.46 -35.08 -5.16
N VAL A 661 -4.28 -34.24 -4.16
CA VAL A 661 -4.62 -32.81 -4.24
C VAL A 661 -3.86 -32.14 -5.39
N ALA A 662 -2.59 -32.46 -5.55
CA ALA A 662 -1.76 -31.96 -6.63
C ALA A 662 -2.28 -32.36 -8.02
N LYS A 663 -2.66 -33.64 -8.19
CA LYS A 663 -3.25 -34.16 -9.43
C LYS A 663 -4.58 -33.47 -9.74
N GLU A 664 -5.43 -33.29 -8.75
CA GLU A 664 -6.74 -32.66 -8.91
C GLU A 664 -6.62 -31.18 -9.27
N THR A 665 -5.69 -30.46 -8.63
CA THR A 665 -5.41 -29.05 -8.93
C THR A 665 -4.53 -28.86 -10.16
N GLY A 666 -3.90 -29.91 -10.67
CA GLY A 666 -2.96 -29.90 -11.78
C GLY A 666 -1.56 -29.39 -11.38
N ILE A 667 -1.21 -29.36 -10.10
CA ILE A 667 0.13 -28.98 -9.62
C ILE A 667 1.08 -30.15 -9.83
N GLU A 668 2.28 -29.88 -10.40
CA GLU A 668 3.24 -30.91 -10.76
C GLU A 668 4.30 -31.16 -9.69
N ARG A 669 4.65 -30.12 -8.94
CA ARG A 669 5.71 -30.22 -7.92
C ARG A 669 5.12 -30.01 -6.53
N VAL A 670 5.37 -30.98 -5.65
CA VAL A 670 4.87 -31.00 -4.26
C VAL A 670 6.04 -31.11 -3.30
N LEU A 671 6.00 -30.31 -2.25
CA LEU A 671 6.87 -30.39 -1.09
C LEU A 671 6.03 -30.95 0.06
N ALA A 672 6.10 -32.28 0.24
CA ALA A 672 5.35 -33.02 1.27
C ALA A 672 6.19 -33.22 2.53
N GLU A 673 5.52 -33.58 3.65
CA GLU A 673 6.16 -33.81 4.97
C GLU A 673 6.99 -32.64 5.50
N VAL A 674 6.59 -31.39 5.15
CA VAL A 674 7.29 -30.16 5.59
C VAL A 674 6.60 -29.63 6.84
N LEU A 675 7.34 -29.58 7.94
CA LEU A 675 6.85 -29.01 9.20
C LEU A 675 6.64 -27.49 9.07
N PRO A 676 5.73 -26.87 9.84
CA PRO A 676 5.50 -25.42 9.82
C PRO A 676 6.77 -24.60 9.97
N SER A 677 7.67 -24.99 10.89
CA SER A 677 8.96 -24.35 11.12
C SER A 677 9.96 -24.49 9.96
N GLU A 678 9.73 -25.42 9.05
CA GLU A 678 10.62 -25.69 7.91
C GLU A 678 10.15 -25.05 6.61
N LYS A 679 8.88 -24.61 6.53
CA LYS A 679 8.33 -23.96 5.34
C LYS A 679 9.15 -22.74 4.91
N ALA A 680 9.58 -21.90 5.86
CA ALA A 680 10.45 -20.76 5.59
C ALA A 680 11.81 -21.18 4.99
N ARG A 681 12.39 -22.29 5.44
CA ARG A 681 13.64 -22.85 4.89
C ARG A 681 13.46 -23.31 3.44
N GLU A 682 12.32 -23.91 3.12
CA GLU A 682 12.00 -24.31 1.76
C GLU A 682 11.84 -23.09 0.84
N MET A 683 11.21 -21.99 1.30
CA MET A 683 11.16 -20.74 0.55
C MET A 683 12.56 -20.20 0.27
N LYS A 684 13.40 -20.14 1.29
CA LYS A 684 14.80 -19.71 1.14
C LYS A 684 15.56 -20.59 0.15
N ARG A 685 15.37 -21.91 0.18
CA ARG A 685 16.00 -22.84 -0.78
C ARG A 685 15.58 -22.55 -2.22
N LEU A 686 14.29 -22.30 -2.46
CA LEU A 686 13.79 -21.94 -3.80
C LEU A 686 14.39 -20.60 -4.27
N GLN A 687 14.55 -19.63 -3.37
CA GLN A 687 15.22 -18.36 -3.67
C GLN A 687 16.71 -18.56 -4.01
N GLU A 688 17.42 -19.42 -3.30
CA GLU A 688 18.81 -19.79 -3.59
C GLU A 688 18.95 -20.54 -4.93
N GLU A 689 17.89 -21.24 -5.40
CA GLU A 689 17.79 -21.81 -6.75
C GLU A 689 17.61 -20.71 -7.84
N GLY A 690 17.55 -19.42 -7.48
CA GLY A 690 17.34 -18.29 -8.40
C GLY A 690 15.88 -18.03 -8.76
N ARG A 691 14.93 -18.55 -7.98
CA ARG A 691 13.50 -18.31 -8.14
C ARG A 691 13.10 -17.05 -7.40
N VAL A 692 12.11 -16.35 -7.94
CA VAL A 692 11.41 -15.25 -7.27
C VAL A 692 10.04 -15.79 -6.86
N VAL A 693 9.86 -15.95 -5.56
CA VAL A 693 8.79 -16.80 -4.99
C VAL A 693 7.68 -15.96 -4.38
N ALA A 694 6.43 -16.23 -4.80
CA ALA A 694 5.26 -15.87 -4.01
C ALA A 694 4.86 -17.06 -3.15
N PHE A 695 4.65 -16.83 -1.86
CA PHE A 695 4.05 -17.83 -0.96
C PHE A 695 2.61 -17.42 -0.63
N VAL A 696 1.69 -18.37 -0.76
CA VAL A 696 0.25 -18.16 -0.51
C VAL A 696 -0.18 -19.06 0.64
N GLY A 697 -0.67 -18.46 1.73
CA GLY A 697 -1.05 -19.17 2.95
C GLY A 697 -2.14 -18.46 3.75
N ASP A 698 -2.62 -19.08 4.84
CA ASP A 698 -3.67 -18.53 5.73
C ASP A 698 -3.15 -17.55 6.80
N GLY A 699 -1.85 -17.45 6.96
CA GLY A 699 -1.17 -16.53 7.88
C GLY A 699 -0.96 -17.05 9.31
N ILE A 700 -1.76 -17.98 9.80
CA ILE A 700 -1.69 -18.42 11.22
C ILE A 700 -0.45 -19.32 11.44
N ASN A 701 -0.29 -20.35 10.61
CA ASN A 701 0.83 -21.28 10.70
C ASN A 701 1.97 -20.94 9.74
N ASP A 702 1.73 -20.04 8.81
CA ASP A 702 2.57 -19.74 7.65
C ASP A 702 3.32 -18.43 7.75
N ALA A 703 3.16 -17.67 8.85
CA ALA A 703 3.77 -16.35 9.05
C ALA A 703 5.29 -16.32 8.72
N PRO A 704 6.12 -17.29 9.16
CA PRO A 704 7.53 -17.30 8.81
C PRO A 704 7.80 -17.52 7.31
N ALA A 705 6.95 -18.31 6.62
CA ALA A 705 7.09 -18.57 5.19
C ALA A 705 6.61 -17.38 4.35
N LEU A 706 5.52 -16.70 4.79
CA LEU A 706 5.02 -15.46 4.20
C LEU A 706 6.09 -14.36 4.27
N ALA A 707 6.74 -14.20 5.43
CA ALA A 707 7.79 -13.21 5.62
C ALA A 707 9.08 -13.54 4.86
N GLN A 708 9.41 -14.83 4.65
CA GLN A 708 10.62 -15.26 3.94
C GLN A 708 10.48 -15.13 2.42
N ALA A 709 9.28 -15.30 1.87
CA ALA A 709 9.03 -15.23 0.42
C ALA A 709 9.35 -13.81 -0.12
N ASP A 710 9.60 -13.70 -1.44
CA ASP A 710 9.76 -12.39 -2.07
C ASP A 710 8.44 -11.60 -2.06
N VAL A 711 7.31 -12.30 -2.04
CA VAL A 711 5.98 -11.74 -1.82
C VAL A 711 5.14 -12.73 -1.02
N GLY A 712 4.82 -12.41 0.21
CA GLY A 712 3.85 -13.15 1.02
C GLY A 712 2.42 -12.72 0.68
N ILE A 713 1.57 -13.66 0.29
CA ILE A 713 0.15 -13.44 0.00
C ILE A 713 -0.68 -14.17 1.05
N ALA A 714 -1.25 -13.45 1.99
CA ALA A 714 -2.12 -14.02 3.02
C ALA A 714 -3.57 -14.06 2.54
N ILE A 715 -4.25 -15.20 2.74
CA ILE A 715 -5.66 -15.40 2.40
C ILE A 715 -6.48 -15.45 3.69
N GLY A 716 -7.65 -14.81 3.66
CA GLY A 716 -8.64 -14.90 4.73
C GLY A 716 -8.76 -13.61 5.52
N SER A 717 -9.99 -13.18 5.65
CA SER A 717 -10.36 -11.97 6.38
C SER A 717 -10.24 -12.18 7.89
N GLY A 718 -9.42 -11.37 8.53
CA GLY A 718 -9.65 -11.03 9.93
C GLY A 718 -8.79 -11.70 10.97
N THR A 719 -7.72 -12.38 10.63
CA THR A 719 -6.70 -12.67 11.64
C THR A 719 -5.65 -11.56 11.60
N ASP A 720 -5.44 -10.91 12.74
CA ASP A 720 -4.41 -9.87 12.89
C ASP A 720 -3.04 -10.39 12.43
N VAL A 721 -2.78 -11.70 12.61
CA VAL A 721 -1.56 -12.41 12.18
C VAL A 721 -1.40 -12.45 10.66
N ALA A 722 -2.47 -12.70 9.89
CA ALA A 722 -2.40 -12.70 8.42
C ALA A 722 -2.13 -11.29 7.88
N ILE A 723 -2.77 -10.29 8.49
CA ILE A 723 -2.53 -8.87 8.18
C ILE A 723 -1.08 -8.49 8.51
N GLU A 724 -0.49 -9.00 9.57
CA GLU A 724 0.86 -8.64 10.00
C GLU A 724 1.94 -9.31 9.13
N SER A 725 1.74 -10.54 8.69
CA SER A 725 2.77 -11.38 8.07
C SER A 725 2.83 -11.28 6.53
N GLY A 726 1.70 -11.01 5.84
CA GLY A 726 1.67 -10.96 4.37
C GLY A 726 1.99 -9.58 3.81
N GLU A 727 2.71 -9.49 2.71
CA GLU A 727 2.93 -8.28 1.90
C GLU A 727 1.66 -7.89 1.10
N ILE A 728 0.89 -8.88 0.70
CA ILE A 728 -0.43 -8.74 0.08
C ILE A 728 -1.43 -9.54 0.91
N VAL A 729 -2.56 -8.92 1.26
CA VAL A 729 -3.62 -9.56 2.03
C VAL A 729 -4.90 -9.60 1.19
N LEU A 730 -5.46 -10.78 1.05
CA LEU A 730 -6.72 -11.00 0.34
C LEU A 730 -7.87 -11.06 1.35
N ILE A 731 -8.81 -10.14 1.21
CA ILE A 731 -9.98 -10.07 2.13
C ILE A 731 -10.90 -11.26 1.91
N ARG A 732 -11.03 -11.72 0.65
CA ARG A 732 -11.86 -12.86 0.29
C ARG A 732 -11.08 -14.15 0.32
N ASP A 733 -11.79 -15.20 0.66
CA ASP A 733 -11.26 -16.56 0.61
C ASP A 733 -11.41 -17.19 -0.80
N ASP A 734 -10.96 -16.43 -1.83
CA ASP A 734 -11.01 -16.83 -3.23
C ASP A 734 -9.63 -16.79 -3.89
N LEU A 735 -9.13 -17.94 -4.32
CA LEU A 735 -7.82 -18.05 -4.97
C LEU A 735 -7.71 -17.32 -6.31
N LEU A 736 -8.82 -16.97 -6.97
CA LEU A 736 -8.79 -16.08 -8.13
C LEU A 736 -8.30 -14.67 -7.78
N ASP A 737 -8.37 -14.28 -6.52
CA ASP A 737 -7.83 -12.99 -6.07
C ASP A 737 -6.30 -13.00 -5.98
N VAL A 738 -5.66 -14.16 -5.79
CA VAL A 738 -4.20 -14.33 -5.97
C VAL A 738 -3.81 -13.98 -7.41
N VAL A 739 -4.57 -14.52 -8.37
CA VAL A 739 -4.35 -14.23 -9.79
C VAL A 739 -4.57 -12.75 -10.08
N ALA A 740 -5.64 -12.17 -9.50
CA ALA A 740 -5.96 -10.75 -9.66
C ALA A 740 -4.86 -9.85 -9.06
N ALA A 741 -4.34 -10.20 -7.89
CA ALA A 741 -3.28 -9.46 -7.21
C ALA A 741 -2.00 -9.41 -8.07
N ILE A 742 -1.55 -10.56 -8.57
CA ILE A 742 -0.35 -10.66 -9.41
C ILE A 742 -0.57 -9.96 -10.76
N GLU A 743 -1.71 -10.17 -11.42
CA GLU A 743 -2.02 -9.53 -12.71
C GLU A 743 -2.09 -8.00 -12.58
N LEU A 744 -2.74 -7.50 -11.53
CA LEU A 744 -2.85 -6.07 -11.29
C LEU A 744 -1.49 -5.45 -10.96
N SER A 745 -0.67 -6.10 -10.13
CA SER A 745 0.68 -5.66 -9.80
C SER A 745 1.55 -5.51 -11.05
N ARG A 746 1.54 -6.52 -11.93
CA ARG A 746 2.24 -6.45 -13.23
C ARG A 746 1.74 -5.29 -14.10
N LYS A 747 0.42 -5.04 -14.13
CA LYS A 747 -0.16 -3.91 -14.88
C LYS A 747 0.22 -2.56 -14.29
N VAL A 748 0.26 -2.44 -12.97
CA VAL A 748 0.67 -1.20 -12.29
C VAL A 748 2.12 -0.86 -12.61
N ILE A 749 3.03 -1.82 -12.43
CA ILE A 749 4.46 -1.60 -12.71
C ILE A 749 4.71 -1.39 -14.22
N GLY A 750 4.03 -2.14 -15.08
CA GLY A 750 4.05 -1.88 -16.53
C GLY A 750 3.60 -0.46 -16.88
N ARG A 751 2.59 0.07 -16.17
CA ARG A 751 2.13 1.45 -16.31
C ARG A 751 3.16 2.46 -15.82
N VAL A 752 3.81 2.20 -14.67
CA VAL A 752 4.92 3.03 -14.18
C VAL A 752 6.03 3.12 -15.22
N LYS A 753 6.47 1.98 -15.77
CA LYS A 753 7.51 1.93 -16.81
C LYS A 753 7.10 2.73 -18.07
N LEU A 754 5.86 2.58 -18.51
CA LEU A 754 5.35 3.32 -19.67
C LEU A 754 5.24 4.83 -19.39
N ASN A 755 4.82 5.23 -18.20
CA ASN A 755 4.76 6.63 -17.80
C ASN A 755 6.16 7.26 -17.76
N LEU A 756 7.14 6.56 -17.20
CA LEU A 756 8.54 6.98 -17.18
C LEU A 756 9.09 7.12 -18.60
N PHE A 757 8.82 6.14 -19.47
CA PHE A 757 9.20 6.21 -20.87
C PHE A 757 8.66 7.49 -21.54
N TRP A 758 7.38 7.77 -21.46
CA TRP A 758 6.79 8.96 -22.06
C TRP A 758 7.31 10.25 -21.43
N ALA A 759 7.50 10.28 -20.10
CA ALA A 759 8.03 11.44 -19.41
C ALA A 759 9.45 11.84 -19.90
N PHE A 760 10.28 10.84 -20.25
CA PHE A 760 11.60 11.09 -20.85
C PHE A 760 11.55 11.31 -22.38
N ALA A 761 10.72 10.58 -23.10
CA ALA A 761 10.66 10.60 -24.55
C ALA A 761 10.29 11.97 -25.11
N TYR A 762 9.31 12.65 -24.49
CA TYR A 762 8.93 14.02 -24.88
C TYR A 762 10.11 14.97 -24.76
N ASN A 763 10.81 14.95 -23.63
CA ASN A 763 11.92 15.86 -23.37
C ASN A 763 13.11 15.55 -24.31
N SER A 764 13.49 14.27 -24.43
CA SER A 764 14.60 13.84 -25.28
C SER A 764 14.39 14.18 -26.75
N ALA A 765 13.14 14.10 -27.23
CA ALA A 765 12.81 14.44 -28.62
C ALA A 765 12.75 15.97 -28.85
N LEU A 766 12.23 16.73 -27.89
CA LEU A 766 11.99 18.16 -28.08
C LEU A 766 13.17 19.04 -27.71
N ILE A 767 14.09 18.62 -26.83
CA ILE A 767 15.28 19.40 -26.48
C ILE A 767 16.15 19.73 -27.72
N PRO A 768 16.51 18.79 -28.61
CA PRO A 768 17.25 19.11 -29.83
C PRO A 768 16.49 20.08 -30.73
N VAL A 769 15.17 19.92 -30.86
CA VAL A 769 14.32 20.81 -31.66
C VAL A 769 14.33 22.23 -31.07
N ALA A 770 14.17 22.35 -29.75
CA ALA A 770 14.24 23.63 -29.02
C ALA A 770 15.62 24.27 -29.10
N ALA A 771 16.70 23.46 -29.11
CA ALA A 771 18.07 23.92 -29.31
C ALA A 771 18.34 24.38 -30.75
N GLY A 772 17.38 24.28 -31.67
CA GLY A 772 17.46 24.80 -33.01
C GLY A 772 18.07 23.86 -34.04
N VAL A 773 18.18 22.56 -33.77
CA VAL A 773 18.76 21.57 -34.69
C VAL A 773 18.05 21.54 -36.07
N LEU A 774 16.74 21.83 -36.10
CA LEU A 774 15.98 21.87 -37.37
C LEU A 774 16.11 23.20 -38.12
N TYR A 775 16.69 24.24 -37.50
CA TYR A 775 16.74 25.57 -38.08
C TYR A 775 17.66 25.65 -39.35
N PRO A 776 18.90 25.08 -39.36
CA PRO A 776 19.75 25.21 -40.52
C PRO A 776 19.20 24.55 -41.79
N THR A 777 18.43 23.47 -41.65
CA THR A 777 17.91 22.69 -42.76
C THR A 777 16.49 23.05 -43.19
N PHE A 778 15.62 23.39 -42.23
CA PHE A 778 14.21 23.61 -42.47
C PHE A 778 13.74 25.03 -42.16
N GLY A 779 14.59 25.90 -41.57
CA GLY A 779 14.19 27.23 -41.10
C GLY A 779 13.20 27.22 -39.93
N ILE A 780 13.00 26.08 -39.26
CA ILE A 780 12.01 25.90 -38.17
C ILE A 780 12.67 26.31 -36.86
N ALA A 781 12.20 27.43 -36.28
CA ALA A 781 12.49 27.85 -34.90
C ALA A 781 11.41 27.38 -33.97
N PHE A 782 11.79 26.72 -32.87
CA PHE A 782 10.83 26.26 -31.87
C PHE A 782 10.55 27.35 -30.83
N ARG A 783 9.30 27.83 -30.80
CA ARG A 783 8.92 28.92 -29.92
C ARG A 783 8.73 28.45 -28.47
N PRO A 784 9.12 29.27 -27.47
CA PRO A 784 8.98 28.92 -26.05
C PRO A 784 7.55 28.60 -25.60
N GLU A 785 6.52 29.20 -26.22
CA GLU A 785 5.11 28.95 -25.93
C GLU A 785 4.71 27.52 -26.32
N LEU A 786 5.22 27.02 -27.46
CA LEU A 786 5.00 25.63 -27.91
C LEU A 786 5.71 24.64 -26.99
N ALA A 787 6.89 24.99 -26.48
CA ALA A 787 7.60 24.23 -25.47
C ALA A 787 6.76 24.04 -24.20
N ALA A 788 6.17 25.13 -23.69
CA ALA A 788 5.32 25.11 -22.51
C ALA A 788 4.02 24.30 -22.72
N LEU A 789 3.41 24.40 -23.92
CA LEU A 789 2.24 23.61 -24.27
C LEU A 789 2.56 22.10 -24.33
N ALA A 790 3.66 21.71 -24.96
CA ALA A 790 4.11 20.32 -25.08
C ALA A 790 4.36 19.71 -23.70
N MET A 791 4.97 20.47 -22.79
CA MET A 791 5.22 20.05 -21.41
C MET A 791 3.92 19.84 -20.64
N ALA A 792 2.93 20.75 -20.75
CA ALA A 792 1.64 20.56 -20.13
C ALA A 792 0.92 19.31 -20.65
N ALA A 793 1.01 19.06 -21.97
CA ALA A 793 0.46 17.86 -22.60
C ALA A 793 1.11 16.56 -22.09
N SER A 794 2.43 16.54 -21.85
CA SER A 794 3.16 15.40 -21.28
C SER A 794 2.61 15.00 -19.91
N SER A 795 2.40 15.96 -18.99
CA SER A 795 1.83 15.71 -17.67
C SER A 795 0.41 15.13 -17.75
N VAL A 796 -0.43 15.69 -18.63
CA VAL A 796 -1.79 15.18 -18.86
C VAL A 796 -1.76 13.74 -19.40
N THR A 797 -0.84 13.42 -20.30
CA THR A 797 -0.68 12.08 -20.85
C THR A 797 -0.37 11.07 -19.75
N VAL A 798 0.64 11.32 -18.92
CA VAL A 798 1.06 10.42 -17.84
C VAL A 798 -0.06 10.15 -16.84
N VAL A 799 -0.78 11.22 -16.42
CA VAL A 799 -1.90 11.05 -15.48
C VAL A 799 -3.07 10.31 -16.12
N SER A 800 -3.42 10.64 -17.37
CA SER A 800 -4.50 9.93 -18.08
C SER A 800 -4.20 8.45 -18.25
N LEU A 801 -2.97 8.09 -18.59
CA LEU A 801 -2.53 6.71 -18.68
C LEU A 801 -2.63 5.99 -17.32
N SER A 802 -2.28 6.63 -16.23
CA SER A 802 -2.43 6.07 -14.88
C SER A 802 -3.89 5.80 -14.51
N LEU A 803 -4.79 6.72 -14.85
CA LEU A 803 -6.22 6.58 -14.57
C LEU A 803 -6.89 5.40 -15.31
N LEU A 804 -6.30 4.92 -16.41
CA LEU A 804 -6.79 3.72 -17.10
C LEU A 804 -6.73 2.45 -16.22
N LEU A 805 -5.89 2.43 -15.19
CA LEU A 805 -5.85 1.31 -14.23
C LEU A 805 -7.18 1.12 -13.47
N LYS A 806 -7.98 2.18 -13.29
CA LYS A 806 -9.34 2.08 -12.72
C LYS A 806 -10.26 1.13 -13.50
N GLY A 807 -10.03 0.97 -14.81
CA GLY A 807 -10.79 0.07 -15.68
C GLY A 807 -10.39 -1.40 -15.59
N TYR A 808 -9.46 -1.78 -14.71
CA TYR A 808 -9.08 -3.19 -14.56
C TYR A 808 -10.25 -4.01 -14.00
N VAL A 809 -10.55 -5.14 -14.68
CA VAL A 809 -11.57 -6.12 -14.26
C VAL A 809 -10.87 -7.42 -13.87
N PRO A 810 -11.05 -7.91 -12.63
CA PRO A 810 -10.40 -9.13 -12.16
C PRO A 810 -10.98 -10.39 -12.82
N PRO A 811 -10.23 -11.50 -12.82
CA PRO A 811 -10.68 -12.78 -13.37
C PRO A 811 -11.98 -13.29 -12.77
N SER A 812 -12.17 -13.15 -11.46
CA SER A 812 -13.38 -13.55 -10.72
C SER A 812 -14.67 -12.88 -11.28
N LYS A 813 -14.58 -11.62 -11.72
CA LYS A 813 -15.73 -10.90 -12.33
C LYS A 813 -15.92 -11.18 -13.81
N LYS A 814 -14.92 -11.71 -14.50
CA LYS A 814 -15.05 -12.11 -15.91
C LYS A 814 -15.82 -13.44 -16.03
N VAL A 815 -15.62 -14.37 -15.10
CA VAL A 815 -16.34 -15.64 -15.03
C VAL A 815 -17.83 -15.42 -14.75
N ALA A 816 -18.18 -14.47 -13.91
CA ALA A 816 -19.59 -14.16 -13.57
C ALA A 816 -20.37 -13.50 -14.72
N ARG A 817 -19.71 -13.06 -15.81
CA ARG A 817 -20.35 -12.45 -16.99
C ARG A 817 -20.47 -13.37 -18.21
N GLY A 818 -19.84 -14.54 -18.21
CA GLY A 818 -19.99 -15.59 -19.22
C GLY A 818 -20.83 -16.72 -18.70
#